data_427b84e83f2d5d6205706897b5cc1cdb
#
_entry.id   427b84e83f2d5d6205706897b5cc1cdb
#
_cell.length_a   1.000
_cell.length_b   1.000
_cell.length_c   1.000
_cell.angle_alpha   90.00
_cell.angle_beta   90.00
_cell.angle_gamma   90.00
#
_symmetry.space_group_name_H-M   'P 1'
#
loop_
_entity.id
_entity.type
_entity.pdbx_description
1 polymer ?
#
loop_
_entity_poly.entity_id
_entity_poly.type
_entity_poly.pdbx_seq_one_letter_code
_entity_poly.pdbx_strand_id
1 'polypeptide(L)'
;MDGSVVGDGGVGGAGSVYRPQLDGLRAVAVYLVVLFHAGSSWFSGGYIGVDVFFVLSGFLVTQLLLRDITGRGRIRFARFYARRFRRLLPAAFVALIATAMVFTAIGSPAEVLNAAGSFKAAFLYATNWYFIHQASGYFGANITTNPVLQFWSLAVEEQFYLLWPIALGAVFALTHRLETSRQLRVIRAIVAAGAIASAVWALTLRNTDPNHAYYGTDTRAYELLAGAFLALIPQLIDTARQFQRAMRTTAIITIAALIAVATSSVHLDAIQRGIAATLITATLITAIETTEHGIIKHALSNNAIVYLGKISYGTYLWHWIVILVATRTFHTTTLTTIALSALIATALASLSYQLLEHPIRTNQLLNNHRYTVIATGLTISAISALILIPNIVDATTKTTTTITATTTGFTKIPPGLDWQHADKNLGPFTNCYQQPVTNCTTIHGTGPSVLLIGDSHAHMLIPTLTTIAKQDNLTLYIAVKGGCPWQQNLYAPEISVPGKTNRPKDCQALKADLYNRVIPQLNPDIIITMDLAYENPTEPLQFADANGQPLNRRSPAYFREVEADTTRSINAMRAGGRRKVVLLEPIPVTRFNPLDCLSKQTYLEQCRYVASPFPDRVERFYRQLAKQQRNVWSVDLDHLVCPFLPICDPIVNNQIVKWDPTHLTVKFAQSIAPQLNTYLQQDNILTK
;
A
#
# COMPACT_ATOMS: atom_id res chain seq x y z
N MET A 1 13.98 -43.65 21.64
CA MET A 1 12.86 -44.49 21.15
C MET A 1 12.78 -44.28 19.66
N ASP A 2 13.11 -45.36 18.98
CA ASP A 2 13.22 -45.42 17.52
C ASP A 2 11.89 -45.13 16.84
N GLY A 3 11.92 -44.20 15.92
CA GLY A 3 10.82 -43.85 15.01
C GLY A 3 11.30 -43.94 13.57
N SER A 4 11.30 -45.14 13.02
CA SER A 4 11.57 -45.42 11.63
C SER A 4 10.67 -44.62 10.70
N VAL A 5 11.30 -43.80 9.84
CA VAL A 5 10.67 -43.10 8.73
C VAL A 5 10.22 -44.16 7.70
N VAL A 6 8.93 -44.39 7.60
CA VAL A 6 8.30 -45.18 6.55
C VAL A 6 8.60 -44.55 5.19
N GLY A 7 9.44 -45.19 4.43
CA GLY A 7 9.75 -44.84 3.05
C GLY A 7 8.54 -45.12 2.17
N ASP A 8 8.20 -44.10 1.34
CA ASP A 8 7.20 -44.20 0.27
C ASP A 8 7.73 -45.16 -0.82
N GLY A 9 7.36 -46.42 -0.73
CA GLY A 9 7.70 -47.46 -1.70
C GLY A 9 6.87 -47.32 -2.97
N GLY A 10 7.49 -46.88 -4.06
CA GLY A 10 6.86 -46.76 -5.38
C GLY A 10 7.85 -46.43 -6.48
N VAL A 11 8.47 -47.49 -7.04
CA VAL A 11 9.07 -47.63 -8.38
C VAL A 11 9.97 -46.54 -8.93
N GLY A 12 11.27 -46.74 -8.92
CA GLY A 12 12.28 -46.39 -9.92
C GLY A 12 12.31 -44.95 -10.46
N GLY A 13 12.89 -44.01 -9.72
CA GLY A 13 13.32 -42.71 -10.19
C GLY A 13 14.12 -42.05 -9.08
N ALA A 14 15.31 -41.53 -9.37
CA ALA A 14 16.22 -40.90 -8.42
C ALA A 14 15.45 -39.96 -7.48
N GLY A 15 15.27 -40.38 -6.23
CA GLY A 15 14.50 -39.67 -5.22
C GLY A 15 15.09 -38.27 -5.03
N SER A 16 14.24 -37.24 -5.03
CA SER A 16 14.68 -35.89 -4.71
C SER A 16 15.18 -35.88 -3.27
N VAL A 17 16.48 -35.69 -3.09
CA VAL A 17 17.05 -35.49 -1.76
C VAL A 17 16.35 -34.30 -1.11
N TYR A 18 15.74 -34.53 0.05
CA TYR A 18 15.11 -33.46 0.83
C TYR A 18 16.17 -32.45 1.28
N ARG A 19 15.87 -31.16 1.19
CA ARG A 19 16.81 -30.05 1.41
C ARG A 19 16.33 -29.18 2.58
N PRO A 20 16.59 -29.60 3.84
CA PRO A 20 16.08 -28.94 5.05
C PRO A 20 16.56 -27.50 5.18
N GLN A 21 17.75 -27.17 4.70
CA GLN A 21 18.32 -25.82 4.75
C GLN A 21 17.49 -24.76 4.00
N LEU A 22 16.73 -25.15 2.98
CA LEU A 22 15.83 -24.22 2.26
C LEU A 22 14.56 -23.94 3.06
N ASP A 23 14.06 -24.91 3.82
CA ASP A 23 12.97 -24.64 4.77
C ASP A 23 13.49 -23.75 5.91
N GLY A 24 14.72 -23.96 6.41
CA GLY A 24 15.33 -23.05 7.37
C GLY A 24 15.45 -21.60 6.86
N LEU A 25 15.80 -21.41 5.59
CA LEU A 25 15.84 -20.06 5.00
C LEU A 25 14.44 -19.42 4.93
N ARG A 26 13.39 -20.22 4.68
CA ARG A 26 12.00 -19.75 4.77
C ARG A 26 11.61 -19.29 6.18
N ALA A 27 12.12 -19.98 7.22
CA ALA A 27 11.90 -19.54 8.59
C ALA A 27 12.51 -18.15 8.83
N VAL A 28 13.76 -17.95 8.44
CA VAL A 28 14.41 -16.62 8.53
C VAL A 28 13.57 -15.56 7.82
N ALA A 29 13.15 -15.83 6.59
CA ALA A 29 12.38 -14.92 5.76
C ALA A 29 11.04 -14.49 6.42
N VAL A 30 10.26 -15.46 6.93
CA VAL A 30 8.95 -15.13 7.52
C VAL A 30 9.08 -14.31 8.79
N TYR A 31 10.08 -14.61 9.65
CA TYR A 31 10.25 -13.84 10.89
C TYR A 31 10.82 -12.44 10.67
N LEU A 32 11.60 -12.20 9.61
CA LEU A 32 11.95 -10.84 9.18
C LEU A 32 10.69 -10.03 8.82
N VAL A 33 9.75 -10.65 8.10
CA VAL A 33 8.46 -10.01 7.77
C VAL A 33 7.62 -9.73 9.02
N VAL A 34 7.56 -10.68 9.96
CA VAL A 34 6.84 -10.49 11.24
C VAL A 34 7.43 -9.33 12.04
N LEU A 35 8.75 -9.25 12.16
CA LEU A 35 9.44 -8.16 12.84
C LEU A 35 9.14 -6.80 12.21
N PHE A 36 9.15 -6.72 10.88
CA PHE A 36 8.83 -5.50 10.14
C PHE A 36 7.38 -5.06 10.39
N HIS A 37 6.42 -5.94 10.21
CA HIS A 37 5.00 -5.61 10.35
C HIS A 37 4.59 -5.31 11.80
N ALA A 38 5.28 -5.89 12.77
CA ALA A 38 5.07 -5.58 14.19
C ALA A 38 5.69 -4.23 14.62
N GLY A 39 6.26 -3.46 13.69
CA GLY A 39 6.77 -2.11 13.93
C GLY A 39 8.15 -2.05 14.57
N SER A 40 9.01 -3.06 14.38
CA SER A 40 10.38 -3.05 14.87
C SER A 40 11.18 -1.93 14.21
N SER A 41 11.65 -0.97 15.00
CA SER A 41 12.52 0.11 14.53
C SER A 41 13.90 -0.38 14.03
N TRP A 42 14.37 -1.51 14.55
CA TRP A 42 15.65 -2.12 14.17
C TRP A 42 15.59 -2.82 12.82
N PHE A 43 14.42 -3.38 12.44
CA PHE A 43 14.22 -4.17 11.24
C PHE A 43 13.25 -3.50 10.27
N SER A 44 13.46 -2.21 10.02
CA SER A 44 12.62 -1.43 9.08
C SER A 44 12.69 -1.94 7.62
N GLY A 45 13.70 -2.72 7.27
CA GLY A 45 13.86 -3.41 5.98
C GLY A 45 13.41 -4.88 6.01
N GLY A 46 12.80 -5.38 7.10
CA GLY A 46 12.44 -6.80 7.23
C GLY A 46 11.44 -7.32 6.19
N TYR A 47 10.75 -6.43 5.48
CA TYR A 47 9.89 -6.80 4.33
C TYR A 47 10.64 -7.54 3.21
N ILE A 48 11.99 -7.44 3.14
CA ILE A 48 12.81 -8.21 2.21
C ILE A 48 12.68 -9.74 2.38
N GLY A 49 12.11 -10.21 3.48
CA GLY A 49 11.74 -11.61 3.62
C GLY A 49 10.80 -12.08 2.49
N VAL A 50 9.97 -11.21 1.93
CA VAL A 50 9.15 -11.51 0.75
C VAL A 50 10.03 -11.74 -0.49
N ASP A 51 11.07 -10.93 -0.69
CA ASP A 51 12.03 -11.09 -1.80
C ASP A 51 12.75 -12.45 -1.71
N VAL A 52 13.10 -12.86 -0.50
CA VAL A 52 13.68 -14.20 -0.25
C VAL A 52 12.68 -15.30 -0.65
N PHE A 53 11.40 -15.18 -0.30
CA PHE A 53 10.37 -16.13 -0.71
C PHE A 53 10.21 -16.18 -2.23
N PHE A 54 10.21 -15.06 -2.91
CA PHE A 54 10.09 -15.03 -4.37
C PHE A 54 11.26 -15.72 -5.06
N VAL A 55 12.50 -15.48 -4.65
CA VAL A 55 13.67 -16.18 -5.20
C VAL A 55 13.59 -17.70 -4.94
N LEU A 56 13.23 -18.11 -3.72
CA LEU A 56 13.03 -19.52 -3.38
C LEU A 56 11.93 -20.17 -4.22
N SER A 57 10.83 -19.47 -4.43
CA SER A 57 9.69 -19.93 -5.23
C SER A 57 10.06 -20.10 -6.69
N GLY A 58 10.72 -19.11 -7.28
CA GLY A 58 11.23 -19.20 -8.65
C GLY A 58 12.19 -20.39 -8.82
N PHE A 59 13.13 -20.58 -7.90
CA PHE A 59 14.09 -21.66 -7.91
C PHE A 59 13.43 -23.05 -7.82
N LEU A 60 12.58 -23.26 -6.80
CA LEU A 60 11.98 -24.57 -6.54
C LEU A 60 10.95 -24.97 -7.58
N VAL A 61 10.13 -24.02 -8.03
CA VAL A 61 9.12 -24.30 -9.06
C VAL A 61 9.77 -24.62 -10.39
N THR A 62 10.78 -23.85 -10.79
CA THR A 62 11.49 -24.12 -12.04
C THR A 62 12.20 -25.45 -12.02
N GLN A 63 12.84 -25.84 -10.92
CA GLN A 63 13.42 -27.19 -10.78
C GLN A 63 12.37 -28.30 -10.90
N LEU A 64 11.17 -28.11 -10.33
CA LEU A 64 10.08 -29.08 -10.45
C LEU A 64 9.64 -29.24 -11.92
N LEU A 65 9.49 -28.12 -12.64
CA LEU A 65 9.12 -28.14 -14.06
C LEU A 65 10.20 -28.75 -14.94
N LEU A 66 11.46 -28.41 -14.70
CA LEU A 66 12.61 -29.02 -15.42
C LEU A 66 12.65 -30.55 -15.25
N ARG A 67 12.40 -31.06 -14.04
CA ARG A 67 12.31 -32.50 -13.82
C ARG A 67 11.18 -33.18 -14.63
N ASP A 68 10.03 -32.52 -14.76
CA ASP A 68 8.94 -33.03 -15.60
C ASP A 68 9.34 -33.04 -17.10
N ILE A 69 10.02 -31.96 -17.55
CA ILE A 69 10.50 -31.86 -18.95
C ILE A 69 11.60 -32.88 -19.23
N THR A 70 12.66 -32.94 -18.41
CA THR A 70 13.80 -33.83 -18.66
C THR A 70 13.44 -35.32 -18.49
N GLY A 71 12.56 -35.64 -17.53
CA GLY A 71 12.18 -37.00 -17.25
C GLY A 71 11.06 -37.55 -18.15
N ARG A 72 10.24 -36.69 -18.78
CA ARG A 72 9.04 -37.11 -19.53
C ARG A 72 8.79 -36.32 -20.83
N GLY A 73 9.67 -35.44 -21.19
CA GLY A 73 9.53 -34.58 -22.38
C GLY A 73 8.41 -33.54 -22.33
N ARG A 74 7.63 -33.44 -21.24
CA ARG A 74 6.49 -32.51 -21.13
C ARG A 74 6.11 -32.15 -19.70
N ILE A 75 5.56 -30.96 -19.51
CA ILE A 75 4.99 -30.52 -18.24
C ILE A 75 3.60 -31.13 -18.04
N ARG A 76 3.33 -31.62 -16.84
CA ARG A 76 2.00 -32.14 -16.45
C ARG A 76 1.20 -31.07 -15.71
N PHE A 77 0.64 -30.11 -16.45
CA PHE A 77 -0.07 -28.94 -15.94
C PHE A 77 -1.12 -29.29 -14.88
N ALA A 78 -2.06 -30.18 -15.19
CA ALA A 78 -3.11 -30.55 -14.24
C ALA A 78 -2.55 -31.11 -12.92
N ARG A 79 -1.46 -31.91 -12.97
CA ARG A 79 -0.81 -32.39 -11.77
C ARG A 79 -0.10 -31.31 -10.99
N PHE A 80 0.53 -30.39 -11.68
CA PHE A 80 1.20 -29.24 -11.09
C PHE A 80 0.20 -28.35 -10.36
N TYR A 81 -0.85 -27.89 -11.04
CA TYR A 81 -1.86 -27.01 -10.45
C TYR A 81 -2.62 -27.67 -9.31
N ALA A 82 -3.08 -28.92 -9.46
CA ALA A 82 -3.77 -29.64 -8.39
C ALA A 82 -2.92 -29.76 -7.10
N ARG A 83 -1.61 -29.98 -7.22
CA ARG A 83 -0.70 -30.00 -6.06
C ARG A 83 -0.57 -28.62 -5.40
N ARG A 84 -0.56 -27.53 -6.19
CA ARG A 84 -0.51 -26.15 -5.67
C ARG A 84 -1.79 -25.78 -4.95
N PHE A 85 -2.95 -26.03 -5.57
CA PHE A 85 -4.25 -25.80 -4.95
C PHE A 85 -4.39 -26.53 -3.60
N ARG A 86 -4.01 -27.81 -3.55
CA ARG A 86 -4.06 -28.59 -2.30
C ARG A 86 -3.13 -28.06 -1.21
N ARG A 87 -2.04 -27.43 -1.58
CA ARG A 87 -1.05 -26.91 -0.64
C ARG A 87 -1.42 -25.54 -0.09
N LEU A 88 -1.96 -24.64 -0.91
CA LEU A 88 -2.05 -23.22 -0.60
C LEU A 88 -3.48 -22.76 -0.30
N LEU A 89 -4.45 -23.20 -1.10
CA LEU A 89 -5.84 -22.76 -0.98
C LEU A 89 -6.50 -23.04 0.38
N PRO A 90 -6.39 -24.23 1.00
CA PRO A 90 -7.14 -24.51 2.23
C PRO A 90 -6.77 -23.59 3.38
N ALA A 91 -5.47 -23.34 3.59
CA ALA A 91 -4.99 -22.44 4.64
C ALA A 91 -5.31 -20.98 4.34
N ALA A 92 -5.13 -20.53 3.08
CA ALA A 92 -5.49 -19.18 2.67
C ALA A 92 -6.98 -18.89 2.85
N PHE A 93 -7.83 -19.84 2.46
CA PHE A 93 -9.28 -19.75 2.61
C PHE A 93 -9.70 -19.59 4.07
N VAL A 94 -9.22 -20.45 4.96
CA VAL A 94 -9.53 -20.38 6.38
C VAL A 94 -8.99 -19.09 7.01
N ALA A 95 -7.77 -18.68 6.66
CA ALA A 95 -7.18 -17.45 7.16
C ALA A 95 -7.96 -16.21 6.69
N LEU A 96 -8.41 -16.17 5.42
CA LEU A 96 -9.21 -15.06 4.90
C LEU A 96 -10.57 -14.95 5.57
N ILE A 97 -11.28 -16.08 5.76
CA ILE A 97 -12.57 -16.09 6.46
C ILE A 97 -12.40 -15.68 7.92
N ALA A 98 -11.42 -16.26 8.62
CA ALA A 98 -11.15 -15.90 10.00
C ALA A 98 -10.78 -14.41 10.12
N THR A 99 -9.95 -13.90 9.20
CA THR A 99 -9.62 -12.47 9.13
C THR A 99 -10.86 -11.61 8.90
N ALA A 100 -11.75 -12.00 7.99
CA ALA A 100 -13.01 -11.29 7.76
C ALA A 100 -13.89 -11.26 9.02
N MET A 101 -14.10 -12.42 9.67
CA MET A 101 -14.90 -12.51 10.91
C MET A 101 -14.28 -11.69 12.06
N VAL A 102 -12.98 -11.79 12.27
CA VAL A 102 -12.29 -11.00 13.32
C VAL A 102 -12.36 -9.52 12.99
N PHE A 103 -12.13 -9.15 11.75
CA PHE A 103 -12.14 -7.75 11.34
C PHE A 103 -13.54 -7.12 11.43
N THR A 104 -14.61 -7.87 11.14
CA THR A 104 -16.00 -7.40 11.38
C THR A 104 -16.31 -7.20 12.86
N ALA A 105 -15.64 -7.92 13.76
CA ALA A 105 -15.82 -7.77 15.20
C ALA A 105 -15.05 -6.57 15.80
N ILE A 106 -13.85 -6.24 15.25
CA ILE A 106 -12.99 -5.18 15.80
C ILE A 106 -13.03 -3.88 15.00
N GLY A 107 -13.37 -3.95 13.72
CA GLY A 107 -13.46 -2.80 12.81
C GLY A 107 -14.75 -2.02 12.98
N SER A 108 -14.78 -0.80 12.44
CA SER A 108 -16.02 -0.08 12.25
C SER A 108 -16.77 -0.60 11.01
N PRO A 109 -18.11 -0.46 10.93
CA PRO A 109 -18.84 -0.77 9.71
C PRO A 109 -18.29 -0.07 8.47
N ALA A 110 -17.84 1.19 8.60
CA ALA A 110 -17.19 1.92 7.53
C ALA A 110 -15.86 1.28 7.07
N GLU A 111 -15.00 0.85 8.02
CA GLU A 111 -13.77 0.13 7.70
C GLU A 111 -14.04 -1.22 7.03
N VAL A 112 -15.05 -1.96 7.50
CA VAL A 112 -15.45 -3.25 6.93
C VAL A 112 -15.91 -3.08 5.47
N LEU A 113 -16.75 -2.07 5.19
CA LEU A 113 -17.18 -1.73 3.83
C LEU A 113 -15.98 -1.38 2.93
N ASN A 114 -15.07 -0.53 3.41
CA ASN A 114 -13.87 -0.15 2.66
C ASN A 114 -12.94 -1.34 2.39
N ALA A 115 -12.90 -2.33 3.29
CA ALA A 115 -12.09 -3.53 3.14
C ALA A 115 -12.72 -4.59 2.21
N ALA A 116 -14.02 -4.51 1.91
CA ALA A 116 -14.74 -5.52 1.15
C ALA A 116 -14.09 -5.79 -0.23
N GLY A 117 -13.69 -4.75 -0.95
CA GLY A 117 -13.01 -4.87 -2.23
C GLY A 117 -11.67 -5.59 -2.14
N SER A 118 -10.89 -5.34 -1.09
CA SER A 118 -9.61 -6.01 -0.88
C SER A 118 -9.76 -7.48 -0.49
N PHE A 119 -10.79 -7.86 0.28
CA PHE A 119 -11.12 -9.27 0.51
C PHE A 119 -11.52 -10.00 -0.79
N LYS A 120 -12.36 -9.38 -1.64
CA LYS A 120 -12.70 -9.94 -2.96
C LYS A 120 -11.43 -10.17 -3.79
N ALA A 121 -10.56 -9.17 -3.85
CA ALA A 121 -9.31 -9.26 -4.58
C ALA A 121 -8.37 -10.33 -3.99
N ALA A 122 -8.36 -10.54 -2.65
CA ALA A 122 -7.55 -11.57 -1.99
C ALA A 122 -8.00 -12.97 -2.36
N PHE A 123 -9.30 -13.26 -2.39
CA PHE A 123 -9.83 -14.54 -2.85
C PHE A 123 -9.55 -14.81 -4.33
N LEU A 124 -9.40 -13.78 -5.15
CA LEU A 124 -9.09 -13.87 -6.59
C LEU A 124 -7.59 -13.76 -6.89
N TYR A 125 -6.74 -13.67 -5.88
CA TYR A 125 -5.29 -13.46 -6.02
C TYR A 125 -4.93 -12.26 -6.92
N ALA A 126 -5.67 -11.16 -6.76
CA ALA A 126 -5.50 -9.89 -7.49
C ALA A 126 -5.27 -8.69 -6.54
N THR A 127 -4.94 -8.95 -5.26
CA THR A 127 -4.81 -7.93 -4.21
C THR A 127 -3.75 -6.89 -4.54
N ASN A 128 -2.66 -7.29 -5.17
CA ASN A 128 -1.59 -6.40 -5.58
C ASN A 128 -2.07 -5.34 -6.60
N TRP A 129 -2.80 -5.73 -7.63
CA TRP A 129 -3.37 -4.81 -8.61
C TRP A 129 -4.48 -3.95 -8.01
N TYR A 130 -5.27 -4.52 -7.11
CA TYR A 130 -6.28 -3.77 -6.37
C TYR A 130 -5.64 -2.66 -5.53
N PHE A 131 -4.53 -2.93 -4.83
CA PHE A 131 -3.81 -1.93 -4.05
C PHE A 131 -3.13 -0.87 -4.92
N ILE A 132 -2.57 -1.23 -6.07
CA ILE A 132 -2.05 -0.25 -7.03
C ILE A 132 -3.16 0.70 -7.45
N HIS A 133 -4.32 0.18 -7.82
CA HIS A 133 -5.47 1.00 -8.22
C HIS A 133 -5.98 1.89 -7.07
N GLN A 134 -6.10 1.37 -5.86
CA GLN A 134 -6.50 2.16 -4.70
C GLN A 134 -5.48 3.25 -4.34
N ALA A 135 -4.19 2.95 -4.46
CA ALA A 135 -3.12 3.88 -4.13
C ALA A 135 -2.89 4.95 -5.20
N SER A 136 -3.27 4.68 -6.45
CA SER A 136 -3.16 5.64 -7.57
C SER A 136 -4.17 6.79 -7.46
N GLY A 137 -5.25 6.62 -6.65
CA GLY A 137 -6.15 7.71 -6.31
C GLY A 137 -5.42 8.76 -5.46
N TYR A 138 -5.68 10.04 -5.71
CA TYR A 138 -5.06 11.17 -5.01
C TYR A 138 -5.20 11.08 -3.47
N PHE A 139 -6.32 10.59 -2.98
CA PHE A 139 -6.56 10.25 -1.57
C PHE A 139 -6.34 8.75 -1.30
N GLY A 140 -5.33 8.14 -1.93
CA GLY A 140 -5.06 6.73 -1.81
C GLY A 140 -5.32 6.23 -0.39
N ALA A 141 -6.18 5.23 -0.24
CA ALA A 141 -6.55 4.68 1.04
C ALA A 141 -5.28 4.30 1.82
N ASN A 142 -5.29 4.48 3.14
CA ASN A 142 -4.18 4.02 3.96
C ASN A 142 -4.14 2.48 3.91
N ILE A 143 -3.42 1.96 2.91
CA ILE A 143 -3.30 0.52 2.65
C ILE A 143 -2.68 -0.19 3.86
N THR A 144 -1.86 0.51 4.65
CA THR A 144 -1.11 -0.06 5.78
C THR A 144 -1.99 -0.62 6.91
N THR A 145 -3.26 -0.23 6.98
CA THR A 145 -4.22 -0.75 7.97
C THR A 145 -5.19 -1.78 7.39
N ASN A 146 -5.03 -2.13 6.12
CA ASN A 146 -5.92 -3.08 5.44
C ASN A 146 -5.78 -4.49 6.02
N PRO A 147 -6.89 -5.18 6.38
CA PRO A 147 -6.85 -6.47 7.05
C PRO A 147 -6.22 -7.61 6.22
N VAL A 148 -6.14 -7.46 4.92
CA VAL A 148 -5.55 -8.45 4.00
C VAL A 148 -4.31 -7.91 3.28
N LEU A 149 -3.60 -6.95 3.90
CA LEU A 149 -2.43 -6.31 3.30
C LEU A 149 -1.41 -7.33 2.78
N GLN A 150 -1.06 -8.34 3.59
CA GLN A 150 -0.06 -9.34 3.25
C GLN A 150 -0.39 -10.18 2.00
N PHE A 151 -1.65 -10.21 1.56
CA PHE A 151 -2.06 -10.99 0.40
C PHE A 151 -1.54 -10.46 -0.95
N TRP A 152 -0.99 -9.23 -0.99
CA TRP A 152 -0.41 -8.70 -2.22
C TRP A 152 0.73 -9.56 -2.76
N SER A 153 1.62 -10.03 -1.89
CA SER A 153 2.76 -10.85 -2.31
C SER A 153 2.33 -12.25 -2.72
N LEU A 154 1.33 -12.82 -2.03
CA LEU A 154 0.72 -14.09 -2.41
C LEU A 154 0.05 -14.00 -3.79
N ALA A 155 -0.57 -12.85 -4.10
CA ALA A 155 -1.14 -12.63 -5.43
C ALA A 155 -0.05 -12.65 -6.51
N VAL A 156 1.07 -11.96 -6.31
CA VAL A 156 2.23 -11.99 -7.23
C VAL A 156 2.75 -13.42 -7.41
N GLU A 157 2.91 -14.16 -6.31
CA GLU A 157 3.42 -15.54 -6.33
C GLU A 157 2.48 -16.50 -7.07
N GLU A 158 1.16 -16.42 -6.84
CA GLU A 158 0.17 -17.28 -7.50
C GLU A 158 0.01 -16.93 -8.99
N GLN A 159 0.09 -15.66 -9.35
CA GLN A 159 0.13 -15.23 -10.76
C GLN A 159 1.37 -15.78 -11.46
N PHE A 160 2.52 -15.78 -10.81
CA PHE A 160 3.71 -16.44 -11.34
C PHE A 160 3.51 -17.96 -11.48
N TYR A 161 2.92 -18.63 -10.50
CA TYR A 161 2.64 -20.06 -10.58
C TYR A 161 1.65 -20.41 -11.69
N LEU A 162 0.75 -19.51 -12.02
CA LEU A 162 -0.17 -19.68 -13.15
C LEU A 162 0.56 -19.51 -14.49
N LEU A 163 1.35 -18.45 -14.64
CA LEU A 163 1.93 -18.08 -15.93
C LEU A 163 3.24 -18.81 -16.24
N TRP A 164 4.08 -19.03 -15.23
CA TRP A 164 5.43 -19.55 -15.43
C TRP A 164 5.50 -20.94 -16.06
N PRO A 165 4.70 -21.94 -15.63
CA PRO A 165 4.72 -23.26 -16.30
C PRO A 165 4.33 -23.19 -17.77
N ILE A 166 3.38 -22.32 -18.11
CA ILE A 166 2.92 -22.10 -19.49
C ILE A 166 4.03 -21.44 -20.30
N ALA A 167 4.62 -20.36 -19.79
CA ALA A 167 5.69 -19.62 -20.46
C ALA A 167 6.93 -20.51 -20.68
N LEU A 168 7.37 -21.21 -19.63
CA LEU A 168 8.51 -22.12 -19.73
C LEU A 168 8.24 -23.27 -20.70
N GLY A 169 7.05 -23.87 -20.63
CA GLY A 169 6.62 -24.94 -21.55
C GLY A 169 6.55 -24.46 -23.01
N ALA A 170 6.04 -23.26 -23.24
CA ALA A 170 5.99 -22.64 -24.57
C ALA A 170 7.39 -22.40 -25.13
N VAL A 171 8.31 -21.83 -24.32
CA VAL A 171 9.70 -21.58 -24.77
C VAL A 171 10.39 -22.91 -25.07
N PHE A 172 10.22 -23.94 -24.26
CA PHE A 172 10.73 -25.28 -24.56
C PHE A 172 10.15 -25.86 -25.85
N ALA A 173 8.84 -25.69 -26.08
CA ALA A 173 8.18 -26.17 -27.30
C ALA A 173 8.64 -25.40 -28.55
N LEU A 174 8.81 -24.10 -28.46
CA LEU A 174 9.28 -23.27 -29.59
C LEU A 174 10.74 -23.55 -29.94
N THR A 175 11.55 -23.93 -28.96
CA THR A 175 12.98 -24.18 -29.12
C THR A 175 13.32 -25.66 -29.29
N HIS A 176 12.33 -26.56 -29.40
CA HIS A 176 12.54 -28.02 -29.43
C HIS A 176 13.42 -28.51 -30.60
N ARG A 177 13.49 -27.74 -31.72
CA ARG A 177 14.32 -28.04 -32.88
C ARG A 177 15.81 -27.70 -32.67
N LEU A 178 16.14 -26.96 -31.62
CA LEU A 178 17.51 -26.60 -31.30
C LEU A 178 18.20 -27.78 -30.58
N GLU A 179 19.51 -27.91 -30.78
CA GLU A 179 20.34 -28.74 -29.95
C GLU A 179 20.18 -28.42 -28.47
N THR A 180 20.14 -29.38 -27.58
CA THR A 180 19.89 -29.22 -26.13
C THR A 180 20.75 -28.12 -25.51
N SER A 181 22.02 -28.03 -25.90
CA SER A 181 22.95 -26.97 -25.42
C SER A 181 22.56 -25.57 -25.86
N ARG A 182 22.10 -25.41 -27.11
CA ARG A 182 21.58 -24.15 -27.65
C ARG A 182 20.22 -23.80 -27.08
N GLN A 183 19.35 -24.78 -26.95
CA GLN A 183 18.03 -24.60 -26.34
C GLN A 183 18.16 -24.02 -24.92
N LEU A 184 18.96 -24.62 -24.06
CA LEU A 184 19.20 -24.14 -22.70
C LEU A 184 19.82 -22.74 -22.67
N ARG A 185 20.73 -22.41 -23.59
CA ARG A 185 21.29 -21.05 -23.69
C ARG A 185 20.23 -20.00 -24.03
N VAL A 186 19.36 -20.29 -25.00
CA VAL A 186 18.26 -19.41 -25.39
C VAL A 186 17.28 -19.21 -24.22
N ILE A 187 16.89 -20.27 -23.54
CA ILE A 187 16.00 -20.19 -22.37
C ILE A 187 16.63 -19.33 -21.26
N ARG A 188 17.89 -19.56 -20.93
CA ARG A 188 18.64 -18.77 -19.95
C ARG A 188 18.69 -17.28 -20.34
N ALA A 189 18.95 -16.99 -21.61
CA ALA A 189 18.97 -15.62 -22.11
C ALA A 189 17.62 -14.92 -22.00
N ILE A 190 16.54 -15.60 -22.34
CA ILE A 190 15.17 -15.08 -22.21
C ILE A 190 14.83 -14.79 -20.74
N VAL A 191 15.13 -15.73 -19.84
CA VAL A 191 14.86 -15.57 -18.40
C VAL A 191 15.68 -14.45 -17.78
N ALA A 192 16.98 -14.36 -18.15
CA ALA A 192 17.84 -13.27 -17.70
C ALA A 192 17.37 -11.91 -18.23
N ALA A 193 17.02 -11.84 -19.51
CA ALA A 193 16.50 -10.61 -20.12
C ALA A 193 15.19 -10.17 -19.46
N GLY A 194 14.28 -11.12 -19.17
CA GLY A 194 13.04 -10.85 -18.44
C GLY A 194 13.30 -10.34 -17.02
N ALA A 195 14.24 -10.95 -16.30
CA ALA A 195 14.62 -10.50 -14.96
C ALA A 195 15.22 -9.08 -14.98
N ILE A 196 16.12 -8.80 -15.93
CA ILE A 196 16.74 -7.48 -16.08
C ILE A 196 15.67 -6.44 -16.46
N ALA A 197 14.80 -6.75 -17.42
CA ALA A 197 13.74 -5.85 -17.84
C ALA A 197 12.77 -5.50 -16.69
N SER A 198 12.38 -6.49 -15.89
CA SER A 198 11.53 -6.29 -14.70
C SER A 198 12.24 -5.42 -13.66
N ALA A 199 13.52 -5.67 -13.36
CA ALA A 199 14.30 -4.87 -12.42
C ALA A 199 14.48 -3.41 -12.89
N VAL A 200 14.80 -3.22 -14.18
CA VAL A 200 14.90 -1.88 -14.79
C VAL A 200 13.55 -1.16 -14.72
N TRP A 201 12.46 -1.85 -15.03
CA TRP A 201 11.12 -1.29 -14.94
C TRP A 201 10.77 -0.86 -13.49
N ALA A 202 11.07 -1.69 -12.51
CA ALA A 202 10.91 -1.33 -11.09
C ALA A 202 11.73 -0.09 -10.72
N LEU A 203 12.99 0.00 -11.19
CA LEU A 203 13.85 1.15 -10.97
C LEU A 203 13.36 2.43 -11.66
N THR A 204 12.74 2.34 -12.82
CA THR A 204 12.15 3.51 -13.50
C THR A 204 10.90 4.01 -12.78
N LEU A 205 10.04 3.10 -12.34
CA LEU A 205 8.78 3.46 -11.66
C LEU A 205 8.96 3.88 -10.19
N ARG A 206 10.07 3.54 -9.54
CA ARG A 206 10.26 3.80 -8.10
C ARG A 206 10.03 5.26 -7.69
N ASN A 207 10.22 6.19 -8.59
CA ASN A 207 10.08 7.63 -8.36
C ASN A 207 8.75 8.19 -8.88
N THR A 208 8.20 7.62 -9.95
CA THR A 208 6.99 8.10 -10.64
C THR A 208 5.73 7.42 -10.15
N ASP A 209 5.80 6.10 -9.89
CA ASP A 209 4.71 5.30 -9.32
C ASP A 209 5.27 4.27 -8.33
N PRO A 210 5.60 4.68 -7.09
CA PRO A 210 6.20 3.80 -6.08
C PRO A 210 5.32 2.61 -5.71
N ASN A 211 3.99 2.78 -5.79
CA ASN A 211 3.05 1.71 -5.47
C ASN A 211 3.08 0.61 -6.54
N HIS A 212 3.06 0.98 -7.81
CA HIS A 212 3.23 0.01 -8.89
C HIS A 212 4.62 -0.64 -8.81
N ALA A 213 5.69 0.14 -8.59
CA ALA A 213 7.04 -0.39 -8.42
C ALA A 213 7.12 -1.44 -7.30
N TYR A 214 6.36 -1.27 -6.21
CA TYR A 214 6.40 -2.16 -5.04
C TYR A 214 5.43 -3.34 -5.14
N TYR A 215 4.21 -3.16 -5.67
CA TYR A 215 3.16 -4.19 -5.69
C TYR A 215 2.99 -4.88 -7.04
N GLY A 216 3.55 -4.35 -8.14
CA GLY A 216 3.33 -4.86 -9.49
C GLY A 216 3.94 -6.24 -9.71
N THR A 217 3.21 -7.13 -10.36
CA THR A 217 3.75 -8.44 -10.74
C THR A 217 4.87 -8.31 -11.77
N ASP A 218 4.76 -7.34 -12.67
CA ASP A 218 5.72 -6.98 -13.69
C ASP A 218 7.02 -6.39 -13.11
N THR A 219 6.90 -5.58 -12.06
CA THR A 219 8.02 -4.94 -11.37
C THR A 219 8.70 -5.85 -10.35
N ARG A 220 8.02 -6.92 -9.89
CA ARG A 220 8.52 -7.89 -8.91
C ARG A 220 8.91 -9.24 -9.54
N ALA A 221 8.68 -9.41 -10.85
CA ALA A 221 9.03 -10.65 -11.54
C ALA A 221 10.53 -10.95 -11.51
N TYR A 222 11.41 -9.95 -11.38
CA TYR A 222 12.86 -10.14 -11.37
C TYR A 222 13.34 -11.08 -10.26
N GLU A 223 12.69 -11.09 -9.11
CA GLU A 223 13.03 -11.94 -7.96
C GLU A 223 12.74 -13.42 -8.27
N LEU A 224 11.52 -13.68 -8.76
CA LEU A 224 11.07 -15.00 -9.17
C LEU A 224 11.90 -15.53 -10.35
N LEU A 225 12.18 -14.66 -11.34
CA LEU A 225 12.99 -15.00 -12.50
C LEU A 225 14.48 -15.21 -12.14
N ALA A 226 15.04 -14.50 -11.16
CA ALA A 226 16.38 -14.73 -10.65
C ALA A 226 16.48 -16.15 -10.03
N GLY A 227 15.49 -16.55 -9.24
CA GLY A 227 15.39 -17.91 -8.71
C GLY A 227 15.25 -18.95 -9.83
N ALA A 228 14.41 -18.68 -10.83
CA ALA A 228 14.23 -19.53 -12.00
C ALA A 228 15.52 -19.64 -12.83
N PHE A 229 16.23 -18.54 -13.01
CA PHE A 229 17.53 -18.53 -13.70
C PHE A 229 18.58 -19.41 -12.99
N LEU A 230 18.64 -19.30 -11.65
CA LEU A 230 19.54 -20.15 -10.85
C LEU A 230 19.21 -21.65 -11.05
N ALA A 231 17.94 -22.02 -11.12
CA ALA A 231 17.50 -23.39 -11.35
C ALA A 231 17.90 -23.92 -12.75
N LEU A 232 18.03 -23.02 -13.74
CA LEU A 232 18.43 -23.36 -15.11
C LEU A 232 19.93 -23.55 -15.29
N ILE A 233 20.77 -23.24 -14.28
CA ILE A 233 22.24 -23.37 -14.33
C ILE A 233 22.73 -24.35 -13.25
N PRO A 234 22.37 -25.65 -13.31
CA PRO A 234 22.86 -26.63 -12.33
C PRO A 234 24.37 -26.75 -12.33
N GLN A 235 25.03 -26.52 -13.48
CA GLN A 235 26.49 -26.53 -13.61
C GLN A 235 27.19 -25.53 -12.68
N LEU A 236 26.55 -24.38 -12.37
CA LEU A 236 27.07 -23.42 -11.40
C LEU A 236 27.20 -24.05 -10.01
N ILE A 237 26.18 -24.79 -9.58
CA ILE A 237 26.17 -25.51 -8.29
C ILE A 237 27.23 -26.61 -8.29
N ASP A 238 27.33 -27.37 -9.36
CA ASP A 238 28.30 -28.46 -9.47
C ASP A 238 29.75 -27.95 -9.49
N THR A 239 30.03 -26.88 -10.22
CA THR A 239 31.34 -26.23 -10.21
C THR A 239 31.68 -25.62 -8.84
N ALA A 240 30.72 -24.94 -8.21
CA ALA A 240 30.92 -24.34 -6.89
C ALA A 240 31.21 -25.37 -5.79
N ARG A 241 30.78 -26.63 -5.94
CA ARG A 241 31.10 -27.73 -5.02
C ARG A 241 32.60 -28.01 -4.87
N GLN A 242 33.40 -27.63 -5.87
CA GLN A 242 34.84 -27.79 -5.82
C GLN A 242 35.48 -26.79 -4.84
N PHE A 243 34.80 -25.70 -4.51
CA PHE A 243 35.32 -24.60 -3.69
C PHE A 243 34.67 -24.56 -2.29
N GLN A 244 34.67 -25.69 -1.56
CA GLN A 244 33.97 -25.83 -0.27
C GLN A 244 34.26 -24.73 0.76
N ARG A 245 35.56 -24.32 0.90
CA ARG A 245 35.94 -23.26 1.85
C ARG A 245 35.34 -21.92 1.46
N ALA A 246 35.46 -21.55 0.20
CA ALA A 246 34.89 -20.28 -0.32
C ALA A 246 33.36 -20.28 -0.15
N MET A 247 32.67 -21.38 -0.45
CA MET A 247 31.21 -21.46 -0.31
C MET A 247 30.74 -21.36 1.14
N ARG A 248 31.50 -21.94 2.11
CA ARG A 248 31.20 -21.75 3.55
C ARG A 248 31.33 -20.29 3.97
N THR A 249 32.39 -19.61 3.55
CA THR A 249 32.59 -18.18 3.82
C THR A 249 31.49 -17.34 3.13
N THR A 250 31.17 -17.64 1.88
CA THR A 250 30.09 -16.98 1.15
C THR A 250 28.74 -17.13 1.86
N ALA A 251 28.42 -18.31 2.41
CA ALA A 251 27.19 -18.51 3.17
C ALA A 251 27.12 -17.62 4.44
N ILE A 252 28.25 -17.45 5.15
CA ILE A 252 28.33 -16.59 6.32
C ILE A 252 28.17 -15.12 5.92
N ILE A 253 28.88 -14.68 4.89
CA ILE A 253 28.81 -13.30 4.40
C ILE A 253 27.40 -12.96 3.92
N THR A 254 26.80 -13.85 3.14
CA THR A 254 25.47 -13.58 2.54
C THR A 254 24.35 -13.61 3.57
N ILE A 255 24.37 -14.48 4.58
CA ILE A 255 23.36 -14.42 5.64
C ILE A 255 23.53 -13.16 6.51
N ALA A 256 24.77 -12.76 6.80
CA ALA A 256 25.05 -11.51 7.50
C ALA A 256 24.61 -10.28 6.67
N ALA A 257 24.89 -10.28 5.37
CA ALA A 257 24.45 -9.23 4.45
C ALA A 257 22.91 -9.16 4.35
N LEU A 258 22.23 -10.31 4.31
CA LEU A 258 20.76 -10.36 4.30
C LEU A 258 20.18 -9.72 5.57
N ILE A 259 20.73 -10.07 6.74
CA ILE A 259 20.33 -9.48 8.01
C ILE A 259 20.64 -7.97 8.02
N ALA A 260 21.82 -7.56 7.57
CA ALA A 260 22.21 -6.15 7.51
C ALA A 260 21.24 -5.32 6.64
N VAL A 261 20.90 -5.81 5.43
CA VAL A 261 19.95 -5.15 4.54
C VAL A 261 18.53 -5.10 5.15
N ALA A 262 18.17 -6.02 6.04
CA ALA A 262 16.90 -5.99 6.77
C ALA A 262 16.88 -4.94 7.89
N THR A 263 18.03 -4.42 8.32
CA THR A 263 18.09 -3.43 9.43
C THR A 263 17.83 -2.00 8.96
N SER A 264 17.57 -1.12 9.92
CA SER A 264 17.46 0.34 9.72
C SER A 264 18.79 1.03 9.41
N SER A 265 19.92 0.37 9.63
CA SER A 265 21.28 0.93 9.41
C SER A 265 21.61 1.09 7.92
N VAL A 266 20.94 0.38 7.04
CA VAL A 266 21.15 0.46 5.60
C VAL A 266 20.14 1.41 4.97
N HIS A 267 20.59 2.51 4.37
CA HIS A 267 19.76 3.54 3.75
C HIS A 267 19.56 3.28 2.25
N LEU A 268 18.72 2.31 1.92
CA LEU A 268 18.31 1.97 0.55
C LEU A 268 16.79 2.08 0.47
N ASP A 269 16.27 2.48 -0.70
CA ASP A 269 14.83 2.44 -0.95
C ASP A 269 14.33 0.99 -1.11
N ALA A 270 13.00 0.81 -1.14
CA ALA A 270 12.39 -0.52 -1.16
C ALA A 270 12.82 -1.36 -2.37
N ILE A 271 12.95 -0.75 -3.55
CA ILE A 271 13.34 -1.46 -4.78
C ILE A 271 14.83 -1.82 -4.76
N GLN A 272 15.68 -0.89 -4.30
CA GLN A 272 17.11 -1.16 -4.15
C GLN A 272 17.38 -2.29 -3.14
N ARG A 273 16.66 -2.29 -1.99
CA ARG A 273 16.73 -3.39 -1.01
C ARG A 273 16.26 -4.71 -1.61
N GLY A 274 15.17 -4.71 -2.40
CA GLY A 274 14.67 -5.90 -3.07
C GLY A 274 15.68 -6.49 -4.06
N ILE A 275 16.34 -5.65 -4.86
CA ILE A 275 17.39 -6.11 -5.79
C ILE A 275 18.59 -6.68 -5.01
N ALA A 276 19.03 -5.98 -3.96
CA ALA A 276 20.11 -6.47 -3.09
C ALA A 276 19.75 -7.80 -2.44
N ALA A 277 18.56 -7.92 -1.84
CA ALA A 277 18.07 -9.15 -1.22
C ALA A 277 17.97 -10.30 -2.23
N THR A 278 17.56 -10.03 -3.48
CA THR A 278 17.48 -11.02 -4.55
C THR A 278 18.87 -11.60 -4.88
N LEU A 279 19.87 -10.74 -5.09
CA LEU A 279 21.23 -11.17 -5.39
C LEU A 279 21.87 -11.91 -4.22
N ILE A 280 21.70 -11.40 -3.01
CA ILE A 280 22.19 -12.03 -1.78
C ILE A 280 21.54 -13.41 -1.61
N THR A 281 20.22 -13.52 -1.82
CA THR A 281 19.49 -14.79 -1.66
C THR A 281 19.89 -15.83 -2.71
N ALA A 282 20.03 -15.43 -3.97
CA ALA A 282 20.48 -16.34 -5.03
C ALA A 282 21.91 -16.87 -4.74
N THR A 283 22.79 -15.99 -4.26
CA THR A 283 24.15 -16.37 -3.85
C THR A 283 24.13 -17.28 -2.62
N LEU A 284 23.28 -16.97 -1.61
CA LEU A 284 23.12 -17.80 -0.41
C LEU A 284 22.58 -19.18 -0.75
N ILE A 285 21.57 -19.30 -1.59
CA ILE A 285 21.04 -20.59 -2.05
C ILE A 285 22.18 -21.40 -2.71
N THR A 286 22.95 -20.78 -3.60
CA THR A 286 24.09 -21.44 -4.24
C THR A 286 25.08 -21.94 -3.18
N ALA A 287 25.45 -21.10 -2.22
CA ALA A 287 26.42 -21.46 -1.18
C ALA A 287 25.95 -22.62 -0.29
N ILE A 288 24.68 -22.60 0.18
CA ILE A 288 24.15 -23.65 1.08
C ILE A 288 23.82 -24.95 0.34
N GLU A 289 23.55 -24.90 -0.97
CA GLU A 289 23.32 -26.10 -1.79
C GLU A 289 24.63 -26.82 -2.17
N THR A 290 25.73 -26.07 -2.24
CA THR A 290 27.04 -26.60 -2.65
C THR A 290 27.87 -27.11 -1.48
N THR A 291 27.72 -26.53 -0.29
CA THR A 291 28.49 -26.96 0.91
C THR A 291 27.94 -28.28 1.46
N GLU A 292 28.86 -29.22 1.75
CA GLU A 292 28.52 -30.47 2.45
C GLU A 292 28.36 -30.24 3.94
N HIS A 293 29.33 -29.54 4.55
CA HIS A 293 29.35 -29.19 5.96
C HIS A 293 29.65 -27.69 6.13
N GLY A 294 28.82 -26.97 6.87
CA GLY A 294 28.99 -25.54 7.14
C GLY A 294 28.06 -25.08 8.26
N ILE A 295 28.52 -24.12 9.05
CA ILE A 295 27.79 -23.59 10.21
C ILE A 295 26.38 -23.09 9.79
N ILE A 296 26.29 -22.32 8.69
CA ILE A 296 25.01 -21.79 8.21
C ILE A 296 24.09 -22.90 7.73
N LYS A 297 24.60 -23.84 6.94
CA LYS A 297 23.82 -24.99 6.49
C LYS A 297 23.32 -25.82 7.67
N HIS A 298 24.19 -26.08 8.66
CA HIS A 298 23.81 -26.83 9.87
C HIS A 298 22.73 -26.07 10.67
N ALA A 299 22.92 -24.79 10.90
CA ALA A 299 21.94 -23.95 11.60
C ALA A 299 20.58 -23.95 10.90
N LEU A 300 20.56 -23.71 9.58
CA LEU A 300 19.32 -23.71 8.78
C LEU A 300 18.69 -25.12 8.65
N SER A 301 19.47 -26.18 8.89
CA SER A 301 18.97 -27.57 8.87
C SER A 301 18.58 -28.08 10.27
N ASN A 302 18.64 -27.22 11.30
CA ASN A 302 18.17 -27.61 12.65
C ASN A 302 16.66 -27.93 12.61
N ASN A 303 16.26 -29.01 13.26
CA ASN A 303 14.89 -29.54 13.22
C ASN A 303 13.82 -28.50 13.61
N ALA A 304 14.08 -27.67 14.62
CA ALA A 304 13.14 -26.63 15.04
C ALA A 304 13.00 -25.55 13.96
N ILE A 305 14.12 -25.09 13.40
CA ILE A 305 14.14 -24.06 12.35
C ILE A 305 13.48 -24.60 11.07
N VAL A 306 13.76 -25.84 10.71
CA VAL A 306 13.12 -26.53 9.58
C VAL A 306 11.61 -26.65 9.78
N TYR A 307 11.16 -26.96 11.00
CA TYR A 307 9.73 -27.01 11.30
C TYR A 307 9.08 -25.65 11.13
N LEU A 308 9.68 -24.58 11.67
CA LEU A 308 9.21 -23.21 11.45
C LEU A 308 9.14 -22.85 9.95
N GLY A 309 10.11 -23.30 9.17
CA GLY A 309 10.10 -23.12 7.73
C GLY A 309 9.00 -23.90 7.00
N LYS A 310 8.67 -25.10 7.46
CA LYS A 310 7.55 -25.89 6.92
C LYS A 310 6.20 -25.21 7.13
N ILE A 311 6.01 -24.54 8.27
CA ILE A 311 4.78 -23.82 8.61
C ILE A 311 4.85 -22.34 8.24
N SER A 312 5.92 -21.86 7.59
CA SER A 312 6.15 -20.44 7.27
C SER A 312 5.02 -19.79 6.45
N TYR A 313 4.38 -20.58 5.59
CA TYR A 313 3.22 -20.14 4.83
C TYR A 313 2.03 -19.80 5.74
N GLY A 314 1.67 -20.69 6.66
CA GLY A 314 0.64 -20.42 7.67
C GLY A 314 1.03 -19.25 8.56
N THR A 315 2.29 -19.16 9.03
CA THR A 315 2.78 -18.02 9.83
C THR A 315 2.61 -16.71 9.07
N TYR A 316 2.91 -16.70 7.76
CA TYR A 316 2.70 -15.53 6.91
C TYR A 316 1.22 -15.15 6.75
N LEU A 317 0.30 -16.11 6.69
CA LEU A 317 -1.13 -15.84 6.61
C LEU A 317 -1.68 -15.22 7.92
N TRP A 318 -1.26 -15.75 9.08
CA TRP A 318 -1.85 -15.41 10.37
C TRP A 318 -1.22 -14.18 11.05
N HIS A 319 0.07 -13.84 10.76
CA HIS A 319 0.76 -12.79 11.54
C HIS A 319 0.07 -11.44 11.48
N TRP A 320 -0.48 -11.05 10.34
CA TRP A 320 -1.03 -9.71 10.14
C TRP A 320 -2.32 -9.47 10.94
N ILE A 321 -3.25 -10.42 10.93
CA ILE A 321 -4.47 -10.28 11.73
C ILE A 321 -4.15 -10.29 13.24
N VAL A 322 -3.16 -11.05 13.67
CA VAL A 322 -2.69 -11.02 15.06
C VAL A 322 -2.14 -9.65 15.44
N ILE A 323 -1.33 -9.05 14.56
CA ILE A 323 -0.82 -7.68 14.75
C ILE A 323 -1.97 -6.67 14.83
N LEU A 324 -2.94 -6.73 13.93
CA LEU A 324 -4.07 -5.83 13.94
C LEU A 324 -4.90 -5.94 15.23
N VAL A 325 -5.17 -7.15 15.70
CA VAL A 325 -5.89 -7.36 16.97
C VAL A 325 -5.06 -6.83 18.14
N ALA A 326 -3.76 -7.16 18.21
CA ALA A 326 -2.88 -6.72 19.28
C ALA A 326 -2.80 -5.19 19.39
N THR A 327 -2.64 -4.51 18.24
CA THR A 327 -2.47 -3.05 18.23
C THR A 327 -3.79 -2.29 18.38
N ARG A 328 -4.88 -2.76 17.78
CA ARG A 328 -6.17 -2.05 17.81
C ARG A 328 -6.98 -2.29 19.07
N THR A 329 -6.98 -3.53 19.57
CA THR A 329 -7.82 -3.90 20.71
C THR A 329 -7.08 -3.76 22.03
N PHE A 330 -5.81 -4.16 22.07
CA PHE A 330 -5.03 -4.19 23.30
C PHE A 330 -4.01 -3.05 23.42
N HIS A 331 -3.85 -2.22 22.38
CA HIS A 331 -2.91 -1.09 22.35
C HIS A 331 -1.50 -1.47 22.85
N THR A 332 -1.01 -2.63 22.37
CA THR A 332 0.24 -3.21 22.85
C THR A 332 1.47 -2.41 22.43
N THR A 333 2.53 -2.47 23.25
CA THR A 333 3.83 -1.92 22.87
C THR A 333 4.46 -2.72 21.72
N THR A 334 5.40 -2.14 20.99
CA THR A 334 6.09 -2.80 19.88
C THR A 334 6.69 -4.16 20.28
N LEU A 335 7.35 -4.24 21.43
CA LEU A 335 7.97 -5.49 21.90
C LEU A 335 6.92 -6.57 22.20
N THR A 336 5.82 -6.19 22.86
CA THR A 336 4.68 -7.08 23.13
C THR A 336 4.02 -7.53 21.83
N THR A 337 3.86 -6.63 20.86
CA THR A 337 3.31 -6.96 19.53
C THR A 337 4.19 -7.97 18.80
N ILE A 338 5.51 -7.80 18.83
CA ILE A 338 6.46 -8.76 18.24
C ILE A 338 6.30 -10.14 18.89
N ALA A 339 6.32 -10.20 20.24
CA ALA A 339 6.21 -11.45 20.98
C ALA A 339 4.88 -12.17 20.70
N LEU A 340 3.74 -11.47 20.81
CA LEU A 340 2.42 -12.01 20.53
C LEU A 340 2.29 -12.48 19.10
N SER A 341 2.77 -11.69 18.14
CA SER A 341 2.69 -12.04 16.72
C SER A 341 3.53 -13.28 16.40
N ALA A 342 4.75 -13.35 16.92
CA ALA A 342 5.61 -14.51 16.72
C ALA A 342 5.00 -15.79 17.34
N LEU A 343 4.48 -15.71 18.56
CA LEU A 343 3.94 -16.88 19.27
C LEU A 343 2.58 -17.31 18.70
N ILE A 344 1.61 -16.40 18.61
CA ILE A 344 0.23 -16.74 18.23
C ILE A 344 0.16 -17.11 16.75
N ALA A 345 0.83 -16.33 15.86
CA ALA A 345 0.84 -16.68 14.44
C ALA A 345 1.51 -18.04 14.18
N THR A 346 2.59 -18.36 14.92
CA THR A 346 3.24 -19.67 14.82
C THR A 346 2.35 -20.80 15.35
N ALA A 347 1.64 -20.57 16.45
CA ALA A 347 0.70 -21.57 17.00
C ALA A 347 -0.46 -21.82 16.04
N LEU A 348 -1.08 -20.76 15.49
CA LEU A 348 -2.15 -20.87 14.49
C LEU A 348 -1.66 -21.54 13.20
N ALA A 349 -0.44 -21.21 12.76
CA ALA A 349 0.18 -21.85 11.60
C ALA A 349 0.44 -23.34 11.82
N SER A 350 0.91 -23.71 13.02
CA SER A 350 1.12 -25.12 13.39
C SER A 350 -0.20 -25.90 13.41
N LEU A 351 -1.24 -25.30 13.99
CA LEU A 351 -2.59 -25.89 14.02
C LEU A 351 -3.16 -26.05 12.59
N SER A 352 -3.09 -24.99 11.79
CA SER A 352 -3.52 -25.00 10.38
C SER A 352 -2.76 -26.06 9.57
N TYR A 353 -1.45 -26.16 9.79
CA TYR A 353 -0.62 -27.15 9.11
C TYR A 353 -1.05 -28.60 9.45
N GLN A 354 -1.26 -28.89 10.73
CA GLN A 354 -1.61 -30.23 11.20
C GLN A 354 -3.04 -30.63 10.80
N LEU A 355 -4.02 -29.71 10.92
CA LEU A 355 -5.43 -30.03 10.70
C LEU A 355 -5.86 -29.92 9.24
N LEU A 356 -5.25 -29.03 8.45
CA LEU A 356 -5.70 -28.73 7.09
C LEU A 356 -4.65 -29.08 6.03
N GLU A 357 -3.46 -28.45 6.12
CA GLU A 357 -2.50 -28.50 5.02
C GLU A 357 -1.93 -29.92 4.84
N HIS A 358 -1.45 -30.53 5.92
CA HIS A 358 -0.81 -31.85 5.86
C HIS A 358 -1.81 -32.93 5.44
N PRO A 359 -3.02 -33.09 6.03
CA PRO A 359 -3.98 -34.10 5.61
C PRO A 359 -4.45 -33.94 4.16
N ILE A 360 -4.77 -32.73 3.73
CA ILE A 360 -5.22 -32.47 2.34
C ILE A 360 -4.07 -32.72 1.35
N ARG A 361 -2.86 -32.36 1.69
CA ARG A 361 -1.68 -32.53 0.85
C ARG A 361 -1.32 -34.01 0.64
N THR A 362 -1.44 -34.85 1.69
CA THR A 362 -1.07 -36.23 1.67
C THR A 362 -2.17 -37.19 1.17
N ASN A 363 -3.41 -36.71 1.09
CA ASN A 363 -4.56 -37.52 0.69
C ASN A 363 -4.39 -38.08 -0.74
N GLN A 364 -4.38 -39.41 -0.86
CA GLN A 364 -4.16 -40.11 -2.14
C GLN A 364 -5.39 -40.03 -3.06
N LEU A 365 -6.62 -40.01 -2.53
CA LEU A 365 -7.85 -39.90 -3.33
C LEU A 365 -7.86 -38.64 -4.18
N LEU A 366 -7.42 -37.52 -3.61
CA LEU A 366 -7.32 -36.24 -4.31
C LEU A 366 -6.26 -36.22 -5.43
N ASN A 367 -5.29 -37.16 -5.43
CA ASN A 367 -4.32 -37.28 -6.51
C ASN A 367 -4.94 -37.81 -7.81
N ASN A 368 -6.00 -38.58 -7.72
CA ASN A 368 -6.69 -39.15 -8.86
C ASN A 368 -7.72 -38.21 -9.48
N HIS A 369 -8.26 -37.25 -8.67
CA HIS A 369 -9.31 -36.30 -9.07
C HIS A 369 -8.78 -34.88 -9.30
N ARG A 370 -7.73 -34.75 -10.13
CA ARG A 370 -6.99 -33.46 -10.29
C ARG A 370 -7.83 -32.31 -10.81
N TYR A 371 -8.66 -32.58 -11.83
CA TYR A 371 -9.55 -31.56 -12.42
C TYR A 371 -10.63 -31.15 -11.42
N THR A 372 -11.18 -32.09 -10.66
CA THR A 372 -12.14 -31.78 -9.60
C THR A 372 -11.51 -30.89 -8.53
N VAL A 373 -10.29 -31.18 -8.09
CA VAL A 373 -9.56 -30.35 -7.11
C VAL A 373 -9.39 -28.92 -7.62
N ILE A 374 -8.99 -28.75 -8.88
CA ILE A 374 -8.82 -27.42 -9.49
C ILE A 374 -10.18 -26.70 -9.59
N ALA A 375 -11.19 -27.36 -10.12
CA ALA A 375 -12.53 -26.80 -10.29
C ALA A 375 -13.13 -26.39 -8.93
N THR A 376 -13.09 -27.27 -7.92
CA THR A 376 -13.57 -26.98 -6.58
C THR A 376 -12.83 -25.79 -5.96
N GLY A 377 -11.49 -25.74 -6.10
CA GLY A 377 -10.71 -24.61 -5.59
C GLY A 377 -11.12 -23.28 -6.22
N LEU A 378 -11.25 -23.23 -7.53
CA LEU A 378 -11.68 -22.03 -8.25
C LEU A 378 -13.13 -21.62 -7.90
N THR A 379 -14.03 -22.60 -7.80
CA THR A 379 -15.43 -22.37 -7.43
C THR A 379 -15.53 -21.79 -6.00
N ILE A 380 -14.81 -22.37 -5.04
CA ILE A 380 -14.79 -21.88 -3.66
C ILE A 380 -14.26 -20.44 -3.61
N SER A 381 -13.15 -20.16 -4.30
CA SER A 381 -12.61 -18.79 -4.36
C SER A 381 -13.61 -17.80 -4.98
N ALA A 382 -14.26 -18.15 -6.07
CA ALA A 382 -15.25 -17.31 -6.74
C ALA A 382 -16.51 -17.08 -5.86
N ILE A 383 -17.07 -18.14 -5.26
CA ILE A 383 -18.22 -18.04 -4.35
C ILE A 383 -17.87 -17.16 -3.14
N SER A 384 -16.66 -17.32 -2.57
CA SER A 384 -16.25 -16.49 -1.44
C SER A 384 -16.12 -15.01 -1.80
N ALA A 385 -15.54 -14.71 -2.95
CA ALA A 385 -15.40 -13.33 -3.41
C ALA A 385 -16.75 -12.67 -3.75
N LEU A 386 -17.65 -13.41 -4.42
CA LEU A 386 -18.86 -12.85 -5.01
C LEU A 386 -20.10 -12.95 -4.12
N ILE A 387 -20.14 -13.93 -3.21
CA ILE A 387 -21.31 -14.20 -2.36
C ILE A 387 -20.96 -14.04 -0.89
N LEU A 388 -19.94 -14.75 -0.40
CA LEU A 388 -19.69 -14.81 1.05
C LEU A 388 -19.27 -13.45 1.63
N ILE A 389 -18.30 -12.79 1.00
CA ILE A 389 -17.81 -11.47 1.48
C ILE A 389 -18.89 -10.40 1.44
N PRO A 390 -19.66 -10.20 0.36
CA PRO A 390 -20.78 -9.26 0.37
C PRO A 390 -21.78 -9.53 1.50
N ASN A 391 -22.16 -10.80 1.72
CA ASN A 391 -23.10 -11.15 2.79
C ASN A 391 -22.55 -10.86 4.20
N ILE A 392 -21.26 -11.12 4.45
CA ILE A 392 -20.63 -10.78 5.75
C ILE A 392 -20.65 -9.28 5.96
N VAL A 393 -20.32 -8.49 4.94
CA VAL A 393 -20.31 -7.02 4.99
C VAL A 393 -21.72 -6.48 5.19
N ASP A 394 -22.71 -6.95 4.42
CA ASP A 394 -24.11 -6.53 4.53
C ASP A 394 -24.72 -6.85 5.91
N ALA A 395 -24.39 -8.03 6.47
CA ALA A 395 -24.84 -8.41 7.81
C ALA A 395 -24.32 -7.44 8.88
N THR A 396 -23.06 -7.01 8.75
CA THR A 396 -22.42 -6.07 9.69
C THR A 396 -23.07 -4.68 9.61
N THR A 397 -23.45 -4.23 8.42
CA THR A 397 -24.07 -2.91 8.23
C THR A 397 -25.53 -2.87 8.67
N LYS A 398 -26.26 -3.99 8.61
CA LYS A 398 -27.66 -4.09 9.02
C LYS A 398 -27.87 -4.20 10.54
N THR A 399 -26.91 -4.75 11.26
CA THR A 399 -27.03 -4.98 12.72
C THR A 399 -27.03 -3.66 13.52
N THR A 400 -26.55 -2.55 12.96
CA THR A 400 -26.52 -1.23 13.62
C THR A 400 -27.92 -0.56 13.70
N THR A 401 -28.97 -1.16 13.12
CA THR A 401 -30.30 -0.53 12.98
C THR A 401 -31.30 -0.90 14.07
N THR A 402 -30.99 -1.75 15.06
CA THR A 402 -31.97 -2.26 16.01
C THR A 402 -31.55 -2.10 17.46
N ILE A 403 -31.49 -0.86 17.96
CA ILE A 403 -31.65 -0.61 19.42
C ILE A 403 -32.63 0.53 19.58
N THR A 404 -33.86 0.14 19.97
CA THR A 404 -34.92 1.04 20.39
C THR A 404 -34.62 1.50 21.82
N ALA A 405 -34.08 2.69 21.99
CA ALA A 405 -34.06 3.35 23.29
C ALA A 405 -34.63 4.76 23.14
N THR A 406 -35.78 4.97 23.71
CA THR A 406 -36.41 6.26 23.97
C THR A 406 -35.65 6.97 25.08
N THR A 407 -34.66 7.80 24.74
CA THR A 407 -34.06 8.75 25.66
C THR A 407 -34.36 10.15 25.11
N THR A 408 -35.15 10.90 25.82
CA THR A 408 -35.49 12.30 25.51
C THR A 408 -34.22 13.16 25.57
N GLY A 409 -33.84 13.81 24.46
CA GLY A 409 -32.78 14.80 24.41
C GLY A 409 -31.58 14.49 23.51
N PHE A 410 -31.47 13.28 22.93
CA PHE A 410 -30.37 12.92 22.02
C PHE A 410 -30.86 12.74 20.58
N THR A 411 -30.09 13.21 19.60
CA THR A 411 -30.38 13.09 18.17
C THR A 411 -29.87 11.75 17.66
N LYS A 412 -30.77 10.89 17.18
CA LYS A 412 -30.35 9.65 16.53
C LYS A 412 -29.61 9.95 15.23
N ILE A 413 -28.54 9.18 14.96
CA ILE A 413 -27.88 9.21 13.66
C ILE A 413 -28.89 8.79 12.59
N PRO A 414 -29.09 9.58 11.52
CA PRO A 414 -30.07 9.27 10.48
C PRO A 414 -29.83 7.89 9.88
N PRO A 415 -30.89 7.04 9.73
CA PRO A 415 -30.76 5.77 9.03
C PRO A 415 -30.52 6.01 7.54
N GLY A 416 -29.81 5.10 6.88
CA GLY A 416 -29.58 5.17 5.43
C GLY A 416 -28.48 6.12 5.00
N LEU A 417 -27.58 6.50 5.92
CA LEU A 417 -26.38 7.23 5.55
C LEU A 417 -25.56 6.40 4.54
N ASP A 418 -25.24 7.04 3.43
CA ASP A 418 -24.48 6.42 2.36
C ASP A 418 -22.98 6.41 2.68
N TRP A 419 -22.57 5.40 3.45
CA TRP A 419 -21.16 5.20 3.83
C TRP A 419 -20.26 4.91 2.62
N GLN A 420 -20.83 4.31 1.55
CA GLN A 420 -20.09 3.94 0.33
C GLN A 420 -19.74 5.16 -0.50
N HIS A 421 -20.62 6.18 -0.47
CA HIS A 421 -20.42 7.42 -1.19
C HIS A 421 -20.06 8.59 -0.26
N ALA A 422 -19.70 8.33 1.01
CA ALA A 422 -18.87 9.24 1.79
C ALA A 422 -17.50 9.37 1.10
N ASP A 423 -17.53 9.73 -0.21
CA ASP A 423 -16.57 9.34 -1.22
C ASP A 423 -15.46 10.37 -1.32
N LYS A 424 -14.30 9.85 -1.64
CA LYS A 424 -13.06 10.53 -1.99
C LYS A 424 -12.97 10.81 -3.48
N ASN A 425 -13.86 10.25 -4.29
CA ASN A 425 -13.76 10.29 -5.75
C ASN A 425 -14.28 11.63 -6.28
N LEU A 426 -13.39 12.56 -6.48
CA LEU A 426 -13.68 13.92 -6.94
C LEU A 426 -14.14 14.00 -8.40
N GLY A 427 -14.23 12.88 -9.09
CA GLY A 427 -14.46 12.85 -10.53
C GLY A 427 -13.22 13.23 -11.35
N PRO A 428 -13.33 13.27 -12.68
CA PRO A 428 -12.22 13.61 -13.55
C PRO A 428 -11.86 15.09 -13.45
N PHE A 429 -10.58 15.39 -13.29
CA PHE A 429 -10.00 16.73 -13.42
C PHE A 429 -8.63 16.63 -14.08
N THR A 430 -8.14 17.73 -14.63
CA THR A 430 -6.83 17.79 -15.25
C THR A 430 -5.89 18.64 -14.40
N ASN A 431 -4.78 18.03 -13.95
CA ASN A 431 -3.79 18.72 -13.13
C ASN A 431 -2.74 19.39 -14.05
N CYS A 432 -2.44 20.66 -13.81
CA CYS A 432 -1.51 21.45 -14.62
C CYS A 432 -0.03 21.13 -14.40
N TYR A 433 0.31 20.33 -13.41
CA TYR A 433 1.68 19.94 -13.16
C TYR A 433 2.25 19.04 -14.28
N GLN A 434 3.47 19.36 -14.72
CA GLN A 434 4.27 18.54 -15.65
C GLN A 434 3.63 18.23 -17.01
N GLN A 435 2.66 19.07 -17.42
CA GLN A 435 2.05 18.97 -18.76
C GLN A 435 1.85 20.35 -19.39
N PRO A 436 1.66 20.42 -20.71
CA PRO A 436 1.39 21.71 -21.37
C PRO A 436 0.17 22.39 -20.79
N VAL A 437 0.27 23.70 -20.52
CA VAL A 437 -0.83 24.47 -19.94
C VAL A 437 -2.07 24.54 -20.81
N THR A 438 -1.91 24.33 -22.13
CA THR A 438 -3.02 24.23 -23.09
C THR A 438 -3.93 23.05 -22.83
N ASN A 439 -3.43 22.01 -22.13
CA ASN A 439 -4.11 20.74 -21.90
C ASN A 439 -4.64 20.60 -20.49
N CYS A 440 -4.51 21.63 -19.62
CA CYS A 440 -4.83 21.47 -18.21
C CYS A 440 -6.08 22.23 -17.76
N THR A 441 -6.92 22.68 -18.68
CA THR A 441 -8.19 23.31 -18.34
C THR A 441 -9.18 22.26 -17.85
N THR A 442 -9.68 22.42 -16.63
CA THR A 442 -10.70 21.53 -16.05
C THR A 442 -12.11 21.98 -16.44
N ILE A 443 -12.40 23.29 -16.41
CA ILE A 443 -13.65 23.88 -16.87
C ILE A 443 -13.31 25.02 -17.83
N HIS A 444 -13.95 25.01 -18.99
CA HIS A 444 -13.84 26.07 -19.98
C HIS A 444 -15.01 27.06 -19.81
N GLY A 445 -14.71 28.30 -19.47
CA GLY A 445 -15.65 29.40 -19.38
C GLY A 445 -15.15 30.63 -20.13
N THR A 446 -15.97 31.68 -20.23
CA THR A 446 -15.63 32.97 -20.83
C THR A 446 -15.40 34.07 -19.80
N GLY A 447 -15.68 33.77 -18.53
CA GLY A 447 -15.43 34.65 -17.39
C GLY A 447 -13.97 34.65 -16.94
N PRO A 448 -13.69 35.19 -15.73
CA PRO A 448 -12.34 35.20 -15.15
C PRO A 448 -11.73 33.80 -15.07
N SER A 449 -10.41 33.76 -15.21
CA SER A 449 -9.63 32.53 -15.06
C SER A 449 -9.19 32.33 -13.61
N VAL A 450 -9.46 31.14 -13.07
CA VAL A 450 -9.18 30.75 -11.69
C VAL A 450 -8.20 29.59 -11.67
N LEU A 451 -7.14 29.69 -10.88
CA LEU A 451 -6.19 28.60 -10.62
C LEU A 451 -6.27 28.19 -9.15
N LEU A 452 -6.66 26.94 -8.89
CA LEU A 452 -6.59 26.34 -7.55
C LEU A 452 -5.23 25.69 -7.33
N ILE A 453 -4.56 26.06 -6.23
CA ILE A 453 -3.27 25.48 -5.81
C ILE A 453 -3.28 25.07 -4.33
N GLY A 454 -2.46 24.10 -3.97
CA GLY A 454 -2.26 23.65 -2.59
C GLY A 454 -2.08 22.16 -2.45
N ASP A 455 -2.28 21.68 -1.24
CA ASP A 455 -2.13 20.27 -0.87
C ASP A 455 -3.44 19.47 -1.04
N SER A 456 -3.65 18.42 -0.23
CA SER A 456 -4.86 17.63 -0.24
C SER A 456 -6.12 18.40 0.18
N HIS A 457 -5.96 19.49 0.93
CA HIS A 457 -7.08 20.34 1.33
C HIS A 457 -7.58 21.19 0.16
N ALA A 458 -6.69 21.74 -0.67
CA ALA A 458 -7.09 22.35 -1.92
C ALA A 458 -7.77 21.33 -2.86
N HIS A 459 -7.25 20.12 -2.90
CA HIS A 459 -7.80 19.04 -3.74
C HIS A 459 -9.26 18.67 -3.35
N MET A 460 -9.59 18.60 -2.07
CA MET A 460 -10.97 18.29 -1.64
C MET A 460 -11.99 19.35 -2.05
N LEU A 461 -11.56 20.58 -2.39
CA LEU A 461 -12.43 21.67 -2.86
C LEU A 461 -12.62 21.68 -4.39
N ILE A 462 -12.03 20.77 -5.14
CA ILE A 462 -12.26 20.66 -6.59
C ILE A 462 -13.77 20.58 -6.93
N PRO A 463 -14.58 19.74 -6.25
CA PRO A 463 -16.03 19.71 -6.52
C PRO A 463 -16.73 21.05 -6.26
N THR A 464 -16.33 21.75 -5.20
CA THR A 464 -16.84 23.08 -4.86
C THR A 464 -16.55 24.09 -5.97
N LEU A 465 -15.26 24.23 -6.34
CA LEU A 465 -14.84 25.19 -7.36
C LEU A 465 -15.30 24.82 -8.77
N THR A 466 -15.42 23.53 -9.06
CA THR A 466 -16.03 23.07 -10.32
C THR A 466 -17.51 23.50 -10.42
N THR A 467 -18.23 23.42 -9.31
CA THR A 467 -19.63 23.88 -9.25
C THR A 467 -19.72 25.40 -9.46
N ILE A 468 -18.90 26.17 -8.74
CA ILE A 468 -18.85 27.64 -8.88
C ILE A 468 -18.44 28.04 -10.30
N ALA A 469 -17.40 27.40 -10.85
CA ALA A 469 -16.93 27.72 -12.19
C ALA A 469 -17.98 27.47 -13.29
N LYS A 470 -18.80 26.42 -13.14
CA LYS A 470 -19.93 26.17 -14.07
C LYS A 470 -21.06 27.19 -13.90
N GLN A 471 -21.37 27.59 -12.66
CA GLN A 471 -22.43 28.57 -12.38
C GLN A 471 -22.07 29.97 -12.90
N ASP A 472 -20.84 30.39 -12.68
CA ASP A 472 -20.40 31.77 -13.00
C ASP A 472 -19.60 31.82 -14.31
N ASN A 473 -19.62 30.75 -15.10
CA ASN A 473 -18.95 30.65 -16.40
C ASN A 473 -17.44 30.98 -16.35
N LEU A 474 -16.75 30.54 -15.27
CA LEU A 474 -15.32 30.77 -15.06
C LEU A 474 -14.48 29.74 -15.82
N THR A 475 -13.26 30.10 -16.17
CA THR A 475 -12.24 29.12 -16.60
C THR A 475 -11.49 28.58 -15.39
N LEU A 476 -11.53 27.27 -15.12
CA LEU A 476 -10.91 26.67 -13.95
C LEU A 476 -9.70 25.82 -14.33
N TYR A 477 -8.57 26.13 -13.70
CA TYR A 477 -7.31 25.38 -13.72
C TYR A 477 -7.02 24.81 -12.34
N ILE A 478 -6.34 23.66 -12.29
CA ILE A 478 -6.01 22.97 -11.05
C ILE A 478 -4.53 22.56 -11.05
N ALA A 479 -3.81 22.95 -10.00
CA ALA A 479 -2.43 22.52 -9.76
C ALA A 479 -2.25 22.17 -8.27
N VAL A 480 -2.62 20.93 -7.90
CA VAL A 480 -2.66 20.47 -6.52
C VAL A 480 -1.84 19.18 -6.34
N LYS A 481 -1.22 19.02 -5.16
CA LYS A 481 -0.45 17.81 -4.82
C LYS A 481 -0.54 17.52 -3.33
N GLY A 482 -1.09 16.35 -2.96
CA GLY A 482 -1.20 15.91 -1.57
C GLY A 482 0.12 15.99 -0.81
N GLY A 483 0.08 16.56 0.39
CA GLY A 483 1.24 16.74 1.25
C GLY A 483 2.30 17.72 0.72
N CYS A 484 1.98 18.52 -0.30
CA CYS A 484 2.87 19.54 -0.85
C CYS A 484 2.24 20.92 -0.67
N PRO A 485 2.61 21.69 0.35
CA PRO A 485 2.07 23.00 0.60
C PRO A 485 2.42 23.95 -0.55
N TRP A 486 1.58 24.97 -0.79
CA TRP A 486 1.77 25.88 -1.93
C TRP A 486 2.92 26.89 -1.76
N GLN A 487 3.39 27.14 -0.52
CA GLN A 487 4.51 28.04 -0.25
C GLN A 487 5.81 27.53 -0.90
N GLN A 488 6.60 28.42 -1.51
CA GLN A 488 7.73 28.06 -2.38
C GLN A 488 8.78 27.16 -1.73
N ASN A 489 9.15 27.46 -0.47
CA ASN A 489 10.29 26.82 0.20
C ASN A 489 9.89 25.96 1.41
N LEU A 490 8.60 25.69 1.63
CA LEU A 490 8.14 24.78 2.67
C LEU A 490 7.88 23.39 2.08
N TYR A 491 8.43 22.37 2.68
CA TYR A 491 8.32 21.00 2.21
C TYR A 491 7.97 20.06 3.36
N ALA A 492 7.14 19.06 3.09
CA ALA A 492 6.98 17.96 4.03
C ALA A 492 8.27 17.13 4.08
N PRO A 493 8.72 16.68 5.26
CA PRO A 493 9.88 15.81 5.37
C PRO A 493 9.63 14.47 4.68
N GLU A 494 10.72 13.79 4.34
CA GLU A 494 10.66 12.47 3.74
C GLU A 494 9.98 11.48 4.71
N ILE A 495 8.76 11.07 4.42
CA ILE A 495 8.09 10.00 5.13
C ILE A 495 8.40 8.70 4.39
N SER A 496 9.40 7.98 4.89
CA SER A 496 9.75 6.65 4.38
C SER A 496 8.81 5.59 4.97
N VAL A 497 7.58 5.55 4.46
CA VAL A 497 6.66 4.43 4.72
C VAL A 497 6.45 3.70 3.39
N PRO A 498 6.52 2.35 3.34
CA PRO A 498 6.18 1.62 2.14
C PRO A 498 4.82 2.06 1.59
N GLY A 499 4.78 2.53 0.34
CA GLY A 499 3.58 3.05 -0.32
C GLY A 499 3.24 4.54 -0.09
N LYS A 500 4.00 5.27 0.75
CA LYS A 500 3.88 6.73 0.88
C LYS A 500 5.27 7.37 0.77
N THR A 501 5.75 7.59 -0.42
CA THR A 501 6.93 8.42 -0.65
C THR A 501 6.50 9.82 -1.09
N ASN A 502 6.23 10.69 -0.12
CA ASN A 502 6.28 12.12 -0.39
C ASN A 502 7.76 12.53 -0.30
N ARG A 503 8.41 12.64 -1.45
CA ARG A 503 9.81 13.08 -1.48
C ARG A 503 9.84 14.59 -1.48
N PRO A 504 10.60 15.23 -0.58
CA PRO A 504 10.81 16.68 -0.64
C PRO A 504 11.22 17.16 -2.04
N LYS A 505 12.06 16.38 -2.75
CA LYS A 505 12.50 16.68 -4.12
C LYS A 505 11.37 16.72 -5.14
N ASP A 506 10.36 15.85 -5.01
CA ASP A 506 9.22 15.83 -5.95
C ASP A 506 8.33 17.07 -5.73
N CYS A 507 8.10 17.43 -4.48
CA CYS A 507 7.39 18.65 -4.13
C CYS A 507 8.17 19.90 -4.58
N GLN A 508 9.50 19.93 -4.43
CA GLN A 508 10.36 21.01 -4.94
C GLN A 508 10.23 21.17 -6.45
N ALA A 509 10.33 20.07 -7.19
CA ALA A 509 10.22 20.08 -8.66
C ALA A 509 8.84 20.59 -9.11
N LEU A 510 7.76 20.15 -8.44
CA LEU A 510 6.39 20.61 -8.73
C LEU A 510 6.19 22.10 -8.41
N LYS A 511 6.75 22.60 -7.31
CA LYS A 511 6.69 24.03 -6.99
C LYS A 511 7.50 24.88 -7.97
N ALA A 512 8.70 24.42 -8.36
CA ALA A 512 9.45 25.08 -9.40
C ALA A 512 8.66 25.15 -10.71
N ASP A 513 7.98 24.05 -11.09
CA ASP A 513 7.09 24.01 -12.25
C ASP A 513 5.91 24.97 -12.08
N LEU A 514 5.25 24.99 -10.91
CA LEU A 514 4.15 25.89 -10.61
C LEU A 514 4.52 27.36 -10.78
N TYR A 515 5.56 27.81 -10.10
CA TYR A 515 5.94 29.22 -10.04
C TYR A 515 6.69 29.72 -11.28
N ASN A 516 7.47 28.85 -11.95
CA ASN A 516 8.28 29.24 -13.10
C ASN A 516 7.60 28.98 -14.46
N ARG A 517 6.62 28.06 -14.52
CA ARG A 517 5.94 27.71 -15.78
C ARG A 517 4.42 27.89 -15.70
N VAL A 518 3.74 27.18 -14.79
CA VAL A 518 2.27 27.11 -14.79
C VAL A 518 1.66 28.49 -14.56
N ILE A 519 2.00 29.17 -13.46
CA ILE A 519 1.44 30.50 -13.12
C ILE A 519 1.80 31.53 -14.19
N PRO A 520 3.06 31.67 -14.67
CA PRO A 520 3.39 32.63 -15.72
C PRO A 520 2.73 32.36 -17.06
N GLN A 521 2.63 31.12 -17.51
CA GLN A 521 2.06 30.76 -18.82
C GLN A 521 0.52 30.83 -18.83
N LEU A 522 -0.15 30.37 -17.76
CA LEU A 522 -1.60 30.50 -17.62
C LEU A 522 -2.03 31.95 -17.41
N ASN A 523 -1.22 32.73 -16.70
CA ASN A 523 -1.51 34.09 -16.30
C ASN A 523 -2.94 34.26 -15.74
N PRO A 524 -3.35 33.49 -14.72
CA PRO A 524 -4.73 33.47 -14.24
C PRO A 524 -5.10 34.82 -13.60
N ASP A 525 -6.37 35.20 -13.70
CA ASP A 525 -6.89 36.43 -13.05
C ASP A 525 -6.91 36.24 -11.52
N ILE A 526 -7.23 35.04 -11.06
CA ILE A 526 -7.44 34.70 -9.65
C ILE A 526 -6.65 33.42 -9.32
N ILE A 527 -5.93 33.46 -8.20
CA ILE A 527 -5.29 32.26 -7.62
C ILE A 527 -5.94 31.99 -6.27
N ILE A 528 -6.48 30.80 -6.08
CA ILE A 528 -7.08 30.34 -4.82
C ILE A 528 -6.14 29.31 -4.21
N THR A 529 -5.79 29.50 -2.93
CA THR A 529 -4.88 28.61 -2.20
C THR A 529 -5.58 27.98 -1.01
N MET A 530 -5.25 26.73 -0.68
CA MET A 530 -5.62 26.09 0.57
C MET A 530 -4.60 25.03 0.97
N ASP A 531 -4.32 24.92 2.26
CA ASP A 531 -3.47 23.90 2.87
C ASP A 531 -4.12 23.30 4.12
N LEU A 532 -3.58 22.15 4.56
CA LEU A 532 -3.85 21.57 5.87
C LEU A 532 -3.40 22.56 6.97
N ALA A 533 -4.17 22.62 8.06
CA ALA A 533 -3.82 23.43 9.23
C ALA A 533 -2.41 23.08 9.75
N TYR A 534 -1.51 24.07 9.80
CA TYR A 534 -0.12 23.90 10.26
C TYR A 534 -0.01 23.54 11.73
N GLU A 535 -1.04 23.83 12.52
CA GLU A 535 -1.14 23.53 13.95
C GLU A 535 -1.87 22.22 14.24
N ASN A 536 -2.19 21.42 13.20
CA ASN A 536 -2.92 20.17 13.35
C ASN A 536 -2.21 19.20 14.32
N PRO A 537 -2.83 18.83 15.45
CA PRO A 537 -2.22 17.96 16.44
C PRO A 537 -2.20 16.48 16.02
N THR A 538 -3.02 16.07 15.05
CA THR A 538 -3.21 14.67 14.66
C THR A 538 -2.26 14.23 13.55
N GLU A 539 -1.85 15.17 12.70
CA GLU A 539 -0.83 14.94 11.67
C GLU A 539 0.30 15.97 11.84
N PRO A 540 1.37 15.63 12.54
CA PRO A 540 2.51 16.51 12.68
C PRO A 540 3.26 16.60 11.36
N LEU A 541 2.77 17.42 10.42
CA LEU A 541 3.54 17.80 9.25
C LEU A 541 4.73 18.63 9.75
N GLN A 542 5.88 18.00 9.85
CA GLN A 542 7.13 18.72 10.01
C GLN A 542 7.47 19.29 8.65
N PHE A 543 7.48 20.60 8.52
CA PHE A 543 8.04 21.23 7.32
C PHE A 543 9.56 21.28 7.44
N ALA A 544 10.22 21.09 6.31
CA ALA A 544 11.63 21.34 6.16
C ALA A 544 11.84 22.71 5.51
N ASP A 545 12.96 23.35 5.82
CA ASP A 545 13.41 24.55 5.13
C ASP A 545 13.90 24.24 3.70
N ALA A 546 14.33 25.27 2.98
CA ALA A 546 14.87 25.13 1.62
C ALA A 546 16.08 24.17 1.52
N ASN A 547 16.78 23.93 2.63
CA ASN A 547 17.92 23.03 2.71
C ASN A 547 17.53 21.59 3.11
N GLY A 548 16.23 21.33 3.28
CA GLY A 548 15.72 20.03 3.70
C GLY A 548 15.87 19.74 5.19
N GLN A 549 16.21 20.76 6.02
CA GLN A 549 16.32 20.60 7.47
C GLN A 549 14.94 20.67 8.12
N PRO A 550 14.56 19.68 8.95
CA PRO A 550 13.26 19.68 9.62
C PRO A 550 13.13 20.89 10.57
N LEU A 551 12.08 21.67 10.41
CA LEU A 551 11.74 22.79 11.28
C LEU A 551 11.02 22.29 12.54
N ASN A 552 11.53 22.63 13.72
CA ASN A 552 10.88 22.27 14.97
C ASN A 552 9.59 23.09 15.15
N ARG A 553 8.42 22.47 15.06
CA ARG A 553 7.08 23.08 15.21
C ARG A 553 6.87 23.85 16.53
N ARG A 554 7.61 23.50 17.59
CA ARG A 554 7.52 24.18 18.89
C ARG A 554 8.44 25.41 18.97
N SER A 555 9.26 25.63 17.95
CA SER A 555 10.18 26.77 17.94
C SER A 555 9.51 28.02 17.35
N PRO A 556 9.80 29.22 17.87
CA PRO A 556 9.37 30.47 17.21
C PRO A 556 9.94 30.64 15.80
N ALA A 557 11.03 29.96 15.47
CA ALA A 557 11.63 29.98 14.14
C ALA A 557 10.74 29.32 13.09
N TYR A 558 10.00 28.26 13.45
CA TYR A 558 9.06 27.59 12.57
C TYR A 558 8.03 28.56 11.98
N PHE A 559 7.30 29.26 12.82
CA PHE A 559 6.26 30.19 12.35
C PHE A 559 6.83 31.41 11.65
N ARG A 560 8.01 31.91 12.05
CA ARG A 560 8.67 32.97 11.30
C ARG A 560 8.99 32.56 9.85
N GLU A 561 9.46 31.31 9.66
CA GLU A 561 9.74 30.81 8.31
C GLU A 561 8.45 30.61 7.50
N VAL A 562 7.39 30.04 8.13
CA VAL A 562 6.07 29.90 7.49
C VAL A 562 5.52 31.25 7.06
N GLU A 563 5.54 32.27 7.92
CA GLU A 563 5.06 33.62 7.65
C GLU A 563 5.90 34.30 6.55
N ALA A 564 7.22 34.19 6.62
CA ALA A 564 8.14 34.77 5.63
C ALA A 564 7.95 34.13 4.24
N ASP A 565 7.86 32.82 4.18
CA ASP A 565 7.72 32.13 2.90
C ASP A 565 6.31 32.29 2.30
N THR A 566 5.29 32.32 3.14
CA THR A 566 3.92 32.70 2.74
C THR A 566 3.91 34.06 2.08
N THR A 567 4.57 35.06 2.70
CA THR A 567 4.66 36.42 2.16
C THR A 567 5.40 36.46 0.82
N ARG A 568 6.54 35.76 0.71
CA ARG A 568 7.30 35.63 -0.55
C ARG A 568 6.44 35.05 -1.67
N SER A 569 5.74 33.97 -1.35
CA SER A 569 4.90 33.22 -2.30
C SER A 569 3.70 34.05 -2.78
N ILE A 570 3.04 34.75 -1.89
CA ILE A 570 1.92 35.67 -2.25
C ILE A 570 2.44 36.78 -3.18
N ASN A 571 3.58 37.38 -2.88
CA ASN A 571 4.17 38.43 -3.71
C ASN A 571 4.51 37.91 -5.13
N ALA A 572 5.02 36.66 -5.23
CA ALA A 572 5.26 36.05 -6.52
C ALA A 572 3.96 35.80 -7.30
N MET A 573 2.91 35.31 -6.65
CA MET A 573 1.61 35.06 -7.26
C MET A 573 0.92 36.34 -7.73
N ARG A 574 0.96 37.44 -6.93
CA ARG A 574 0.33 38.71 -7.24
C ARG A 574 0.89 39.42 -8.46
N ALA A 575 2.11 39.13 -8.86
CA ALA A 575 2.80 39.78 -9.99
C ALA A 575 2.70 41.32 -9.96
N GLY A 576 3.04 41.94 -8.83
CA GLY A 576 2.92 43.36 -8.63
C GLY A 576 1.49 43.88 -8.48
N GLY A 577 0.54 43.05 -8.12
CA GLY A 577 -0.88 43.42 -7.90
C GLY A 577 -1.78 43.26 -9.13
N ARG A 578 -1.28 42.63 -10.19
CA ARG A 578 -2.08 42.33 -11.39
C ARG A 578 -3.03 41.12 -11.22
N ARG A 579 -2.74 40.24 -10.28
CA ARG A 579 -3.55 39.05 -9.99
C ARG A 579 -4.19 39.16 -8.60
N LYS A 580 -5.37 38.58 -8.47
CA LYS A 580 -6.05 38.39 -7.20
C LYS A 580 -5.58 37.09 -6.55
N VAL A 581 -5.33 37.11 -5.23
CA VAL A 581 -4.94 35.94 -4.46
C VAL A 581 -5.91 35.73 -3.31
N VAL A 582 -6.52 34.57 -3.23
CA VAL A 582 -7.48 34.16 -2.20
C VAL A 582 -6.85 33.09 -1.34
N LEU A 583 -6.68 33.37 -0.06
CA LEU A 583 -6.20 32.44 0.93
C LEU A 583 -7.43 31.84 1.62
N LEU A 584 -7.80 30.61 1.27
CA LEU A 584 -8.80 29.88 2.03
C LEU A 584 -8.16 29.42 3.34
N GLU A 585 -8.78 29.79 4.45
CA GLU A 585 -8.30 29.41 5.77
C GLU A 585 -8.48 27.89 6.00
N PRO A 586 -7.59 27.23 6.77
CA PRO A 586 -7.75 25.83 7.10
C PRO A 586 -9.08 25.55 7.81
N ILE A 587 -9.64 24.38 7.59
CA ILE A 587 -10.90 23.98 8.24
C ILE A 587 -10.65 23.26 9.57
N PRO A 588 -11.62 23.28 10.51
CA PRO A 588 -11.51 22.57 11.79
C PRO A 588 -11.19 21.09 11.59
N VAL A 589 -10.26 20.54 12.36
CA VAL A 589 -9.87 19.12 12.32
C VAL A 589 -10.41 18.35 13.53
N THR A 590 -10.62 17.03 13.38
CA THR A 590 -11.03 16.17 14.49
C THR A 590 -9.88 15.29 14.96
N ARG A 591 -9.97 14.74 16.18
CA ARG A 591 -9.00 13.80 16.74
C ARG A 591 -9.34 12.33 16.45
N PHE A 592 -10.48 12.06 15.87
CA PHE A 592 -10.98 10.72 15.54
C PHE A 592 -11.56 10.73 14.12
N ASN A 593 -11.70 9.55 13.54
CA ASN A 593 -12.35 9.44 12.22
C ASN A 593 -13.88 9.56 12.38
N PRO A 594 -14.51 10.58 11.76
CA PRO A 594 -15.95 10.79 11.89
C PRO A 594 -16.79 9.63 11.33
N LEU A 595 -16.38 9.01 10.23
CA LEU A 595 -17.09 7.84 9.67
C LEU A 595 -17.06 6.65 10.62
N ASP A 596 -15.92 6.38 11.24
CA ASP A 596 -15.79 5.30 12.22
C ASP A 596 -16.66 5.55 13.45
N CYS A 597 -16.72 6.79 13.92
CA CYS A 597 -17.60 7.17 15.03
C CYS A 597 -19.07 7.00 14.64
N LEU A 598 -19.51 7.65 13.57
CA LEU A 598 -20.91 7.62 13.11
C LEU A 598 -21.40 6.20 12.83
N SER A 599 -20.54 5.32 12.34
CA SER A 599 -20.91 3.93 12.05
C SER A 599 -21.01 3.04 13.29
N LYS A 600 -20.37 3.42 14.41
CA LYS A 600 -20.37 2.67 15.69
C LYS A 600 -21.41 3.18 16.70
N GLN A 601 -21.73 4.46 16.65
CA GLN A 601 -22.56 5.12 17.66
C GLN A 601 -24.05 5.17 17.26
N THR A 602 -24.91 5.37 18.25
CA THR A 602 -26.36 5.49 18.03
C THR A 602 -26.80 6.95 17.94
N TYR A 603 -26.11 7.83 18.66
CA TYR A 603 -26.49 9.24 18.79
C TYR A 603 -25.40 10.15 18.21
N LEU A 604 -25.84 11.21 17.54
CA LEU A 604 -24.97 12.19 16.86
C LEU A 604 -24.03 12.88 17.84
N GLU A 605 -24.51 13.18 19.06
CA GLU A 605 -23.75 13.83 20.12
C GLU A 605 -22.46 13.09 20.50
N GLN A 606 -22.46 11.78 20.34
CA GLN A 606 -21.30 10.95 20.64
C GLN A 606 -20.16 11.15 19.63
N CYS A 607 -20.46 11.70 18.46
CA CYS A 607 -19.51 11.95 17.38
C CYS A 607 -19.24 13.45 17.12
N ARG A 608 -19.79 14.32 17.97
CA ARG A 608 -19.46 15.73 17.96
C ARG A 608 -18.03 15.97 18.43
N TYR A 609 -17.41 17.00 17.90
CA TYR A 609 -16.08 17.43 18.34
C TYR A 609 -16.05 18.92 18.59
N VAL A 610 -15.09 19.34 19.40
CA VAL A 610 -14.90 20.76 19.73
C VAL A 610 -13.77 21.32 18.86
N ALA A 611 -14.07 22.39 18.13
CA ALA A 611 -13.09 23.19 17.43
C ALA A 611 -12.90 24.56 18.12
N SER A 612 -11.78 25.20 17.88
CA SER A 612 -11.56 26.56 18.39
C SER A 612 -12.52 27.54 17.69
N PRO A 613 -13.24 28.40 18.43
CA PRO A 613 -14.01 29.46 17.80
C PRO A 613 -13.14 30.70 17.45
N PHE A 614 -11.84 30.62 17.74
CA PHE A 614 -10.89 31.70 17.48
C PHE A 614 -9.88 31.26 16.42
N PRO A 615 -9.49 32.19 15.52
CA PRO A 615 -8.51 31.88 14.49
C PRO A 615 -7.18 31.47 15.10
N ASP A 616 -6.53 30.50 14.48
CA ASP A 616 -5.18 30.07 14.84
C ASP A 616 -4.13 31.14 14.44
N ARG A 617 -2.84 30.84 14.63
CA ARG A 617 -1.78 31.79 14.31
C ARG A 617 -1.66 32.05 12.81
N VAL A 618 -1.82 31.03 11.98
CA VAL A 618 -1.68 31.13 10.53
C VAL A 618 -2.89 31.87 9.94
N GLU A 619 -4.10 31.58 10.41
CA GLU A 619 -5.32 32.28 10.02
C GLU A 619 -5.26 33.76 10.36
N ARG A 620 -4.81 34.10 11.58
CA ARG A 620 -4.58 35.52 11.95
C ARG A 620 -3.57 36.18 11.03
N PHE A 621 -2.53 35.47 10.64
CA PHE A 621 -1.54 36.01 9.71
C PHE A 621 -2.11 36.21 8.29
N TYR A 622 -2.92 35.26 7.79
CA TYR A 622 -3.62 35.40 6.50
C TYR A 622 -4.56 36.64 6.51
N ARG A 623 -5.34 36.79 7.56
CA ARG A 623 -6.22 37.95 7.76
C ARG A 623 -5.43 39.27 7.84
N GLN A 624 -4.24 39.25 8.45
CA GLN A 624 -3.35 40.42 8.49
C GLN A 624 -2.82 40.76 7.09
N LEU A 625 -2.35 39.78 6.32
CA LEU A 625 -1.88 39.97 4.95
C LEU A 625 -2.98 40.54 4.04
N ALA A 626 -4.19 40.03 4.16
CA ALA A 626 -5.35 40.52 3.41
C ALA A 626 -5.66 42.00 3.71
N LYS A 627 -5.48 42.45 4.96
CA LYS A 627 -5.64 43.85 5.33
C LYS A 627 -4.51 44.76 4.80
N GLN A 628 -3.30 44.23 4.69
CA GLN A 628 -2.10 44.98 4.32
C GLN A 628 -1.85 45.04 2.81
N GLN A 629 -2.35 44.08 2.06
CA GLN A 629 -2.01 43.91 0.66
C GLN A 629 -3.25 44.01 -0.24
N ARG A 630 -3.24 44.91 -1.22
CA ARG A 630 -4.30 44.95 -2.24
C ARG A 630 -4.36 43.66 -3.02
N ASN A 631 -5.54 43.23 -3.44
CA ASN A 631 -5.80 42.04 -4.21
C ASN A 631 -5.37 40.71 -3.49
N VAL A 632 -5.42 40.74 -2.16
CA VAL A 632 -5.27 39.55 -1.30
C VAL A 632 -6.47 39.45 -0.38
N TRP A 633 -7.11 38.32 -0.31
CA TRP A 633 -8.25 38.05 0.56
C TRP A 633 -7.95 36.82 1.44
N SER A 634 -8.48 36.83 2.65
CA SER A 634 -8.51 35.67 3.54
C SER A 634 -9.97 35.26 3.73
N VAL A 635 -10.34 34.05 3.46
CA VAL A 635 -11.72 33.57 3.51
C VAL A 635 -11.82 32.46 4.54
N ASP A 636 -12.59 32.72 5.59
CA ASP A 636 -12.90 31.79 6.67
C ASP A 636 -13.95 30.76 6.22
N LEU A 637 -13.62 29.48 6.31
CA LEU A 637 -14.51 28.36 5.97
C LEU A 637 -15.13 27.68 7.19
N ASP A 638 -14.75 28.07 8.40
CA ASP A 638 -15.11 27.37 9.64
C ASP A 638 -16.61 27.23 9.82
N HIS A 639 -17.36 28.31 9.63
CA HIS A 639 -18.81 28.29 9.76
C HIS A 639 -19.53 27.53 8.65
N LEU A 640 -18.89 27.30 7.49
CA LEU A 640 -19.44 26.44 6.45
C LEU A 640 -19.32 24.95 6.84
N VAL A 641 -18.22 24.58 7.51
CA VAL A 641 -17.92 23.21 7.91
C VAL A 641 -18.47 22.87 9.30
N CYS A 642 -18.52 23.87 10.19
CA CYS A 642 -18.97 23.77 11.58
C CYS A 642 -19.93 24.93 11.90
N PRO A 643 -21.21 24.87 11.48
CA PRO A 643 -22.15 25.99 11.64
C PRO A 643 -22.40 26.42 13.09
N PHE A 644 -22.15 25.53 14.05
CA PHE A 644 -22.41 25.74 15.49
C PHE A 644 -21.11 25.80 16.33
N LEU A 645 -20.06 26.42 15.80
CA LEU A 645 -18.81 26.61 16.58
C LEU A 645 -19.10 27.07 18.01
N PRO A 646 -18.42 26.49 19.00
CA PRO A 646 -17.28 25.58 18.94
C PRO A 646 -17.64 24.10 18.80
N ILE A 647 -18.91 23.72 18.72
CA ILE A 647 -19.36 22.34 18.62
C ILE A 647 -19.64 22.02 17.16
N CYS A 648 -18.85 21.09 16.60
CA CYS A 648 -18.98 20.66 15.22
C CYS A 648 -19.73 19.34 15.12
N ASP A 649 -20.80 19.35 14.33
CA ASP A 649 -21.54 18.15 13.99
C ASP A 649 -20.86 17.40 12.82
N PRO A 650 -20.72 16.07 12.90
CA PRO A 650 -20.17 15.28 11.80
C PRO A 650 -21.17 15.11 10.64
N ILE A 651 -22.43 15.50 10.82
CA ILE A 651 -23.48 15.54 9.80
C ILE A 651 -24.10 16.95 9.80
N VAL A 652 -24.07 17.58 8.63
CA VAL A 652 -24.71 18.88 8.39
C VAL A 652 -25.60 18.77 7.16
N ASN A 653 -26.84 19.26 7.24
CA ASN A 653 -27.83 19.17 6.16
C ASN A 653 -28.00 17.73 5.61
N ASN A 654 -28.05 16.75 6.49
CA ASN A 654 -28.14 15.33 6.18
C ASN A 654 -27.00 14.77 5.34
N GLN A 655 -25.84 15.44 5.36
CA GLN A 655 -24.62 15.01 4.67
C GLN A 655 -23.49 14.80 5.66
N ILE A 656 -22.71 13.73 5.47
CA ILE A 656 -21.51 13.49 6.24
C ILE A 656 -20.46 14.54 5.85
N VAL A 657 -19.99 15.31 6.83
CA VAL A 657 -19.07 16.43 6.60
C VAL A 657 -17.69 15.93 6.16
N LYS A 658 -17.12 15.00 6.89
CA LYS A 658 -15.75 14.50 6.66
C LYS A 658 -15.69 12.99 6.56
N TRP A 659 -14.81 12.49 5.68
CA TRP A 659 -14.55 11.06 5.54
C TRP A 659 -13.34 10.58 6.37
N ASP A 660 -12.48 11.50 6.81
CA ASP A 660 -11.39 11.28 7.75
C ASP A 660 -11.25 12.49 8.70
N PRO A 661 -10.26 12.54 9.62
CA PRO A 661 -10.13 13.66 10.56
C PRO A 661 -10.01 15.05 9.91
N THR A 662 -9.58 15.15 8.67
CA THR A 662 -9.14 16.41 8.05
C THR A 662 -9.84 16.75 6.74
N HIS A 663 -10.34 15.77 5.98
CA HIS A 663 -10.87 15.98 4.63
C HIS A 663 -12.40 15.91 4.55
N LEU A 664 -12.98 16.80 3.78
CA LEU A 664 -14.42 16.82 3.47
C LEU A 664 -14.82 15.66 2.55
N THR A 665 -16.06 15.18 2.68
CA THR A 665 -16.66 14.31 1.69
C THR A 665 -16.97 15.08 0.40
N VAL A 666 -17.01 14.41 -0.73
CA VAL A 666 -17.29 15.05 -2.03
C VAL A 666 -18.66 15.73 -2.06
N LYS A 667 -19.69 15.04 -1.54
CA LYS A 667 -21.05 15.61 -1.49
C LYS A 667 -21.12 16.85 -0.62
N PHE A 668 -20.46 16.81 0.54
CA PHE A 668 -20.44 17.98 1.42
C PHE A 668 -19.65 19.14 0.80
N ALA A 669 -18.48 18.87 0.21
CA ALA A 669 -17.71 19.87 -0.51
C ALA A 669 -18.52 20.53 -1.65
N GLN A 670 -19.33 19.76 -2.39
CA GLN A 670 -20.25 20.32 -3.38
C GLN A 670 -21.33 21.21 -2.76
N SER A 671 -21.87 20.82 -1.60
CA SER A 671 -22.98 21.51 -0.96
C SER A 671 -22.62 22.89 -0.40
N ILE A 672 -21.36 23.14 -0.10
CA ILE A 672 -20.89 24.45 0.38
C ILE A 672 -20.60 25.44 -0.77
N ALA A 673 -20.68 25.00 -2.04
CA ALA A 673 -20.36 25.84 -3.19
C ALA A 673 -21.20 27.13 -3.25
N PRO A 674 -22.54 27.12 -3.01
CA PRO A 674 -23.32 28.35 -3.06
C PRO A 674 -22.89 29.41 -2.02
N GLN A 675 -22.60 28.97 -0.79
CA GLN A 675 -22.18 29.87 0.28
C GLN A 675 -20.78 30.43 0.02
N LEU A 676 -19.82 29.58 -0.39
CA LEU A 676 -18.48 30.03 -0.77
C LEU A 676 -18.57 31.01 -1.96
N ASN A 677 -19.40 30.71 -2.95
CA ASN A 677 -19.61 31.58 -4.08
C ASN A 677 -20.13 32.98 -3.64
N THR A 678 -21.07 33.00 -2.70
CA THR A 678 -21.57 34.27 -2.12
C THR A 678 -20.46 35.08 -1.49
N TYR A 679 -19.55 34.46 -0.73
CA TYR A 679 -18.39 35.20 -0.14
C TYR A 679 -17.45 35.74 -1.22
N LEU A 680 -17.16 34.94 -2.26
CA LEU A 680 -16.28 35.37 -3.35
C LEU A 680 -16.90 36.48 -4.21
N GLN A 681 -18.23 36.54 -4.34
CA GLN A 681 -18.94 37.57 -5.07
C GLN A 681 -19.07 38.88 -4.24
N GLN A 682 -19.39 38.77 -2.93
CA GLN A 682 -19.53 39.95 -2.04
C GLN A 682 -18.26 40.77 -1.98
N ASP A 683 -17.11 40.16 -2.00
CA ASP A 683 -15.80 40.80 -1.99
C ASP A 683 -15.30 41.22 -3.40
N ASN A 684 -16.13 41.09 -4.43
CA ASN A 684 -15.79 41.39 -5.83
C ASN A 684 -14.56 40.59 -6.35
N ILE A 685 -14.31 39.39 -5.79
CA ILE A 685 -13.17 38.56 -6.16
C ILE A 685 -13.36 38.00 -7.56
N LEU A 686 -14.57 37.49 -7.89
CA LEU A 686 -14.88 36.86 -9.17
C LEU A 686 -15.15 37.83 -10.32
N THR A 687 -14.90 39.10 -10.16
CA THR A 687 -14.97 40.09 -11.25
C THR A 687 -13.62 40.21 -11.98
N LYS A 688 -13.62 40.55 -13.28
CA LYS A 688 -12.39 40.87 -14.03
C LYS A 688 -11.70 42.12 -13.50
#